data_8613bf7a0a97bd399f1b3f825aa8bf57
#
_entry.id   8613bf7a0a97bd399f1b3f825aa8bf57
#
_cell.length_a   1.000
_cell.length_b   1.000
_cell.length_c   1.000
_cell.angle_alpha   90.00
_cell.angle_beta   90.00
_cell.angle_gamma   90.00
#
_symmetry.space_group_name_H-M   'P 1'
#
loop_
_entity.id
_entity.type
_entity.pdbx_description
1 polymer ?
#
loop_
_entity_poly.entity_id
_entity_poly.type
_entity_poly.pdbx_seq_one_letter_code
_entity_poly.pdbx_strand_id
1 'polypeptide(L)'
;MDVKELTDLLVASSEDFYQMKFIPWWEEDYEKHTYKYKVMEKETMQDAQACLAECGKEELLTPAGKYGLTLFHLAVWHNFYDAVEEMLCDGRIEGAEVDVTDHKGHGLTPFLLACVRGNLAMVKLLLAHGADDSRCDDRGMNAYHFLVYPRLEELEYFSDALERSVEQRGEIARLLTCDINLKNAKGLTPLEHMLSTGHCDEYTWPLAEIFLEKGAATDYVDEDGNTLLMLARRNGHDTAALQLMKHCPELLNVANKKGVNPILHAIDFRDRAMYLALLDHGAEPVPDNDMEMFPLSQITHNALADVHSDNRDSLSLGLYMAEKMIRQADPDDDDDLGEVAQILHSALRLDEKTQVLDICKDAGLDFTMPIYYHGDVTCLRDECLSTGCAENAIKKLMDFGVDMERAVVEGRTPVNILASSRWHDEENEAFFTEMAKIFSKESMEQTNNRGEAAVHLAAENGHIGMLKVMIEKGVDVNLTEDAPAEAGITPLHIACIEGHADVVKLLMDAGADDTMKNLNGETPAHFAVMKKKIGQELDTKQRAALLKELKSLDIPREDGKTPLMLLGYRNTELLPIFLDKGIDVNRRDNNGRTVLMYHTDKDVVKVLLQAGADINAADNAGNTPLHHALMHGSQGEARYLIRKGADYNRPNNKGETPAQLAVEKGCETVLELMTDIK
;
A
#
# COMPACT_ATOMS: atom_id res chain seq x y z
N MET A 1 59.87 -28.48 -5.19
CA MET A 1 58.46 -28.77 -5.59
C MET A 1 58.54 -29.55 -6.90
N ASP A 2 57.91 -30.70 -7.00
CA ASP A 2 57.81 -31.38 -8.31
C ASP A 2 56.57 -30.82 -9.09
N VAL A 3 56.51 -31.18 -10.40
CA VAL A 3 55.44 -30.67 -11.30
C VAL A 3 54.05 -31.05 -10.82
N LYS A 4 53.89 -32.19 -10.16
CA LYS A 4 52.62 -32.65 -9.64
C LYS A 4 52.22 -31.83 -8.41
N GLU A 5 53.14 -31.61 -7.48
CA GLU A 5 52.92 -30.75 -6.31
C GLU A 5 52.60 -29.33 -6.72
N LEU A 6 53.29 -28.79 -7.74
CA LEU A 6 53.00 -27.48 -8.32
C LEU A 6 51.60 -27.44 -8.90
N THR A 7 51.24 -28.44 -9.70
CA THR A 7 49.90 -28.50 -10.32
C THR A 7 48.79 -28.55 -9.27
N ASP A 8 48.93 -29.43 -8.27
CA ASP A 8 47.95 -29.58 -7.19
C ASP A 8 47.79 -28.27 -6.38
N LEU A 9 48.92 -27.57 -6.12
CA LEU A 9 48.93 -26.29 -5.44
C LEU A 9 48.19 -25.20 -6.23
N LEU A 10 48.52 -25.03 -7.50
CA LEU A 10 47.94 -23.99 -8.37
C LEU A 10 46.47 -24.26 -8.67
N VAL A 11 46.10 -25.53 -8.85
CA VAL A 11 44.70 -25.92 -9.02
C VAL A 11 43.90 -25.61 -7.75
N ALA A 12 44.39 -25.98 -6.57
CA ALA A 12 43.73 -25.75 -5.30
C ALA A 12 43.50 -24.24 -5.02
N SER A 13 44.47 -23.41 -5.42
CA SER A 13 44.36 -21.95 -5.27
C SER A 13 43.55 -21.25 -6.38
N SER A 14 43.18 -21.96 -7.43
CA SER A 14 42.34 -21.47 -8.53
C SER A 14 40.89 -22.00 -8.47
N GLU A 15 40.56 -22.90 -7.52
CA GLU A 15 39.20 -23.48 -7.42
C GLU A 15 38.09 -22.43 -7.29
N ASP A 16 38.38 -21.28 -6.70
CA ASP A 16 37.44 -20.18 -6.49
C ASP A 16 36.99 -19.49 -7.79
N PHE A 17 37.81 -19.55 -8.85
CA PHE A 17 37.44 -18.98 -10.16
C PHE A 17 36.17 -19.59 -10.76
N TYR A 18 35.92 -20.87 -10.57
CA TYR A 18 34.76 -21.55 -11.16
C TYR A 18 33.55 -21.63 -10.24
N GLN A 19 33.69 -21.26 -8.97
CA GLN A 19 32.56 -21.07 -8.08
C GLN A 19 31.89 -19.71 -8.26
N MET A 20 32.41 -18.84 -9.14
CA MET A 20 31.68 -17.68 -9.64
C MET A 20 30.47 -18.12 -10.48
N LYS A 21 29.59 -18.93 -9.92
CA LYS A 21 28.22 -19.02 -10.37
C LYS A 21 27.63 -17.65 -10.17
N PHE A 22 27.13 -17.10 -11.25
CA PHE A 22 26.27 -15.94 -11.27
C PHE A 22 25.07 -16.20 -10.33
N ILE A 23 25.18 -15.84 -9.06
CA ILE A 23 24.06 -15.75 -8.15
C ILE A 23 23.60 -14.30 -8.24
N PRO A 24 22.42 -14.04 -8.80
CA PRO A 24 21.87 -12.69 -8.78
C PRO A 24 21.78 -12.22 -7.33
N TRP A 25 22.08 -10.96 -7.06
CA TRP A 25 22.08 -10.36 -5.71
C TRP A 25 20.75 -10.48 -4.95
N TRP A 26 19.66 -10.85 -5.61
CA TRP A 26 18.35 -11.12 -5.02
C TRP A 26 18.12 -12.58 -4.60
N GLU A 27 19.08 -13.50 -4.74
CA GLU A 27 18.95 -14.84 -4.19
C GLU A 27 19.41 -14.87 -2.72
N GLU A 28 18.56 -15.43 -1.82
CA GLU A 28 18.76 -15.45 -0.35
C GLU A 28 20.08 -16.08 0.13
N ASP A 29 20.87 -16.70 -0.73
CA ASP A 29 22.13 -17.36 -0.39
C ASP A 29 23.37 -16.48 -0.56
N TYR A 30 23.24 -15.23 -0.99
CA TYR A 30 24.40 -14.33 -1.21
C TYR A 30 25.20 -14.06 0.08
N GLU A 31 24.55 -13.96 1.23
CA GLU A 31 25.21 -13.68 2.53
C GLU A 31 25.98 -14.86 3.13
N LYS A 32 25.82 -16.09 2.60
CA LYS A 32 26.43 -17.30 3.19
C LYS A 32 27.79 -17.70 2.60
N HIS A 33 28.18 -17.06 1.50
CA HIS A 33 29.41 -17.43 0.79
C HIS A 33 30.52 -16.40 1.03
N THR A 34 31.00 -16.30 2.26
CA THR A 34 32.32 -15.66 2.53
C THR A 34 33.43 -16.54 1.99
N TYR A 35 33.92 -16.24 0.80
CA TYR A 35 35.06 -16.92 0.20
C TYR A 35 36.32 -16.54 0.96
N LYS A 36 36.89 -17.49 1.68
CA LYS A 36 38.23 -17.35 2.28
C LYS A 36 39.28 -17.66 1.21
N TYR A 37 39.81 -16.62 0.58
CA TYR A 37 40.98 -16.76 -0.27
C TYR A 37 42.16 -17.32 0.53
N LYS A 38 42.71 -18.42 0.06
CA LYS A 38 44.00 -18.89 0.55
C LYS A 38 45.08 -18.13 -0.23
N VAL A 39 45.49 -16.97 0.30
CA VAL A 39 46.65 -16.25 -0.25
C VAL A 39 47.87 -17.17 -0.11
N MET A 40 48.53 -17.48 -1.25
CA MET A 40 49.77 -18.23 -1.20
C MET A 40 50.84 -17.42 -0.45
N GLU A 41 51.53 -18.06 0.47
CA GLU A 41 52.65 -17.43 1.14
C GLU A 41 53.77 -17.08 0.14
N LYS A 42 54.48 -15.98 0.38
CA LYS A 42 55.48 -15.44 -0.54
C LYS A 42 56.58 -16.43 -0.91
N GLU A 43 57.02 -17.28 0.03
CA GLU A 43 58.01 -18.33 -0.20
C GLU A 43 57.45 -19.41 -1.12
N THR A 44 56.19 -19.82 -0.93
CA THR A 44 55.49 -20.78 -1.79
C THR A 44 55.32 -20.27 -3.21
N MET A 45 55.07 -18.96 -3.39
CA MET A 45 54.99 -18.34 -4.72
C MET A 45 56.34 -18.35 -5.44
N GLN A 46 57.46 -18.11 -4.72
CA GLN A 46 58.80 -18.15 -5.29
C GLN A 46 59.19 -19.57 -5.74
N ASP A 47 58.88 -20.56 -4.91
CA ASP A 47 59.11 -21.97 -5.25
C ASP A 47 58.28 -22.43 -6.43
N ALA A 48 57.00 -21.97 -6.52
CA ALA A 48 56.13 -22.27 -7.66
C ALA A 48 56.66 -21.64 -8.95
N GLN A 49 57.11 -20.39 -8.90
CA GLN A 49 57.68 -19.68 -10.04
C GLN A 49 58.98 -20.34 -10.54
N ALA A 50 59.84 -20.76 -9.63
CA ALA A 50 61.11 -21.49 -9.98
C ALA A 50 60.75 -22.82 -10.61
N CYS A 51 59.84 -23.60 -10.11
CA CYS A 51 59.39 -24.85 -10.69
C CYS A 51 58.79 -24.69 -12.10
N LEU A 52 57.94 -23.63 -12.28
CA LEU A 52 57.37 -23.28 -13.59
C LEU A 52 58.48 -22.97 -14.64
N ALA A 53 59.52 -22.28 -14.24
CA ALA A 53 60.65 -21.97 -15.12
C ALA A 53 61.39 -23.23 -15.65
N GLU A 54 61.35 -24.32 -14.88
CA GLU A 54 61.98 -25.60 -15.27
C GLU A 54 61.05 -26.54 -16.07
N CYS A 55 59.72 -26.26 -16.11
CA CYS A 55 58.73 -27.09 -16.82
C CYS A 55 58.96 -27.11 -18.34
N GLY A 56 58.91 -28.31 -18.93
CA GLY A 56 58.92 -28.48 -20.39
C GLY A 56 57.57 -28.18 -21.04
N LYS A 57 57.57 -28.03 -22.37
CA LYS A 57 56.41 -27.72 -23.17
C LYS A 57 55.20 -28.65 -22.91
N GLU A 58 55.42 -29.95 -22.86
CA GLU A 58 54.37 -30.95 -22.64
C GLU A 58 53.74 -30.79 -21.28
N GLU A 59 54.51 -30.47 -20.25
CA GLU A 59 54.04 -30.26 -18.90
C GLU A 59 53.20 -28.96 -18.80
N LEU A 60 53.65 -27.87 -19.45
CA LEU A 60 52.98 -26.58 -19.48
C LEU A 60 51.60 -26.64 -20.16
N LEU A 61 51.43 -27.52 -21.15
CA LEU A 61 50.19 -27.67 -21.93
C LEU A 61 49.33 -28.85 -21.46
N THR A 62 49.76 -29.62 -20.48
CA THR A 62 49.00 -30.74 -19.92
C THR A 62 47.83 -30.21 -19.09
N PRO A 63 46.59 -30.69 -19.35
CA PRO A 63 45.43 -30.28 -18.59
C PRO A 63 45.49 -30.72 -17.13
N ALA A 64 45.17 -29.84 -16.23
CA ALA A 64 45.19 -30.06 -14.78
C ALA A 64 43.84 -29.70 -14.11
N GLY A 65 43.56 -30.39 -13.02
CA GLY A 65 42.38 -30.13 -12.21
C GLY A 65 41.03 -30.46 -12.85
N LYS A 66 39.97 -30.20 -12.14
CA LYS A 66 38.59 -30.49 -12.59
C LYS A 66 38.14 -29.61 -13.77
N TYR A 67 38.80 -28.49 -14.00
CA TYR A 67 38.45 -27.51 -15.04
C TYR A 67 39.26 -27.66 -16.32
N GLY A 68 40.29 -28.50 -16.34
CA GLY A 68 41.11 -28.76 -17.52
C GLY A 68 42.02 -27.60 -17.93
N LEU A 69 42.35 -26.70 -16.99
CA LEU A 69 43.34 -25.63 -17.21
C LEU A 69 44.71 -26.21 -17.31
N THR A 70 45.54 -25.66 -18.17
CA THR A 70 46.97 -26.05 -18.26
C THR A 70 47.80 -25.25 -17.24
N LEU A 71 49.03 -25.69 -16.98
CA LEU A 71 49.94 -24.92 -16.13
C LEU A 71 50.23 -23.52 -16.69
N PHE A 72 50.18 -23.35 -18.01
CA PHE A 72 50.29 -22.03 -18.64
C PHE A 72 49.11 -21.11 -18.27
N HIS A 73 47.87 -21.62 -18.31
CA HIS A 73 46.69 -20.87 -17.82
C HIS A 73 46.86 -20.47 -16.36
N LEU A 74 47.30 -21.39 -15.51
CA LEU A 74 47.48 -21.15 -14.08
C LEU A 74 48.62 -20.16 -13.80
N ALA A 75 49.72 -20.21 -14.56
CA ALA A 75 50.80 -19.23 -14.46
C ALA A 75 50.32 -17.80 -14.78
N VAL A 76 49.52 -17.64 -15.83
CA VAL A 76 48.91 -16.36 -16.17
C VAL A 76 47.90 -15.92 -15.09
N TRP A 77 47.06 -16.82 -14.62
CA TRP A 77 46.07 -16.53 -13.57
C TRP A 77 46.71 -16.06 -12.27
N HIS A 78 47.81 -16.70 -11.83
CA HIS A 78 48.55 -16.35 -10.62
C HIS A 78 49.54 -15.20 -10.80
N ASN A 79 49.61 -14.62 -12.02
CA ASN A 79 50.49 -13.51 -12.37
C ASN A 79 52.00 -13.84 -12.17
N PHE A 80 52.43 -15.03 -12.56
CA PHE A 80 53.85 -15.36 -12.59
C PHE A 80 54.50 -14.76 -13.82
N TYR A 81 54.59 -13.43 -13.86
CA TYR A 81 55.01 -12.66 -15.03
C TYR A 81 56.36 -13.13 -15.61
N ASP A 82 57.40 -13.21 -14.78
CA ASP A 82 58.75 -13.57 -15.22
C ASP A 82 58.80 -14.97 -15.83
N ALA A 83 58.08 -15.93 -15.21
CA ALA A 83 58.02 -17.30 -15.73
C ALA A 83 57.27 -17.37 -17.08
N VAL A 84 56.17 -16.64 -17.21
CA VAL A 84 55.38 -16.53 -18.45
C VAL A 84 56.22 -15.85 -19.55
N GLU A 85 56.94 -14.78 -19.23
CA GLU A 85 57.83 -14.07 -20.16
C GLU A 85 58.93 -15.01 -20.67
N GLU A 86 59.56 -15.78 -19.77
CA GLU A 86 60.57 -16.75 -20.13
C GLU A 86 60.03 -17.85 -21.06
N MET A 87 58.85 -18.44 -20.73
CA MET A 87 58.19 -19.46 -21.56
C MET A 87 57.89 -19.00 -22.98
N LEU A 88 57.47 -17.72 -23.12
CA LEU A 88 57.16 -17.12 -24.42
C LEU A 88 58.44 -16.71 -25.19
N CYS A 89 59.48 -16.22 -24.51
CA CYS A 89 60.70 -15.76 -25.13
C CYS A 89 61.62 -16.91 -25.58
N ASP A 90 61.67 -18.04 -24.86
CA ASP A 90 62.47 -19.20 -25.19
C ASP A 90 61.82 -20.21 -26.16
N GLY A 91 60.50 -19.89 -26.54
CA GLY A 91 59.76 -20.67 -27.51
C GLY A 91 59.16 -21.97 -26.97
N ARG A 92 59.12 -22.16 -25.64
CA ARG A 92 58.35 -23.27 -25.03
C ARG A 92 56.84 -23.15 -25.31
N ILE A 93 56.34 -21.93 -25.41
CA ILE A 93 54.96 -21.60 -25.81
C ILE A 93 55.04 -20.64 -26.99
N GLU A 94 54.53 -21.03 -28.16
CA GLU A 94 54.58 -20.21 -29.38
C GLU A 94 53.36 -20.43 -30.31
N GLY A 95 53.09 -19.47 -31.14
CA GLY A 95 52.04 -19.57 -32.15
C GLY A 95 50.64 -19.83 -31.55
N ALA A 96 49.97 -20.86 -32.06
CA ALA A 96 48.62 -21.22 -31.61
C ALA A 96 48.55 -21.68 -30.14
N GLU A 97 49.65 -21.96 -29.47
CA GLU A 97 49.69 -22.43 -28.10
C GLU A 97 49.52 -21.28 -27.10
N VAL A 98 49.80 -20.04 -27.52
CA VAL A 98 49.53 -18.84 -26.73
C VAL A 98 48.01 -18.71 -26.45
N ASP A 99 47.20 -19.20 -27.38
CA ASP A 99 45.73 -19.21 -27.30
C ASP A 99 45.16 -20.59 -26.95
N VAL A 100 45.95 -21.43 -26.27
CA VAL A 100 45.47 -22.73 -25.78
C VAL A 100 44.18 -22.54 -24.98
N THR A 101 43.19 -23.37 -25.26
CA THR A 101 41.90 -23.34 -24.51
C THR A 101 41.90 -24.41 -23.44
N ASP A 102 41.08 -24.20 -22.42
CA ASP A 102 40.81 -25.22 -21.41
C ASP A 102 40.26 -26.51 -22.04
N HIS A 103 40.69 -27.66 -21.54
CA HIS A 103 40.33 -28.96 -22.10
C HIS A 103 38.95 -29.48 -21.70
N LYS A 104 38.16 -28.69 -20.99
CA LYS A 104 36.74 -28.99 -20.62
C LYS A 104 35.74 -28.34 -21.57
N GLY A 105 36.23 -27.54 -22.53
CA GLY A 105 35.40 -26.93 -23.57
C GLY A 105 34.75 -25.64 -23.17
N HIS A 106 35.23 -24.93 -22.13
CA HIS A 106 34.71 -23.62 -21.78
C HIS A 106 35.30 -22.51 -22.67
N GLY A 107 36.26 -22.81 -23.52
CA GLY A 107 36.88 -21.86 -24.46
C GLY A 107 37.77 -20.80 -23.80
N LEU A 108 38.14 -20.97 -22.54
CA LEU A 108 38.98 -20.01 -21.81
C LEU A 108 40.41 -20.06 -22.33
N THR A 109 40.96 -18.90 -22.65
CA THR A 109 42.37 -18.73 -23.02
C THR A 109 43.16 -18.05 -21.90
N PRO A 110 44.50 -18.20 -21.84
CA PRO A 110 45.34 -17.43 -20.92
C PRO A 110 45.11 -15.90 -21.05
N PHE A 111 44.89 -15.43 -22.28
CA PHE A 111 44.59 -14.02 -22.54
C PHE A 111 43.27 -13.55 -21.86
N LEU A 112 42.18 -14.32 -22.01
CA LEU A 112 40.93 -14.00 -21.32
C LEU A 112 41.09 -14.01 -19.80
N LEU A 113 41.90 -14.93 -19.25
CA LEU A 113 42.21 -14.95 -17.81
C LEU A 113 42.97 -13.69 -17.36
N ALA A 114 43.92 -13.21 -18.16
CA ALA A 114 44.65 -11.97 -17.88
C ALA A 114 43.72 -10.75 -17.90
N CYS A 115 42.73 -10.73 -18.81
CA CYS A 115 41.68 -9.69 -18.87
C CYS A 115 40.79 -9.71 -17.65
N VAL A 116 40.31 -10.89 -17.18
CA VAL A 116 39.55 -11.01 -15.93
C VAL A 116 40.30 -10.40 -14.75
N ARG A 117 41.61 -10.70 -14.66
CA ARG A 117 42.48 -10.18 -13.59
C ARG A 117 42.74 -8.66 -13.71
N GLY A 118 42.47 -8.06 -14.85
CA GLY A 118 42.86 -6.68 -15.13
C GLY A 118 44.36 -6.45 -15.17
N ASN A 119 45.11 -7.49 -15.50
CA ASN A 119 46.57 -7.43 -15.47
C ASN A 119 47.15 -6.90 -16.79
N LEU A 120 47.34 -5.58 -16.85
CA LEU A 120 47.81 -4.87 -18.03
C LEU A 120 49.19 -5.38 -18.52
N ALA A 121 50.09 -5.67 -17.61
CA ALA A 121 51.46 -6.14 -18.00
C ALA A 121 51.36 -7.50 -18.69
N MET A 122 50.61 -8.43 -18.11
CA MET A 122 50.42 -9.78 -18.66
C MET A 122 49.66 -9.71 -20.01
N VAL A 123 48.63 -8.87 -20.12
CA VAL A 123 47.91 -8.66 -21.39
C VAL A 123 48.84 -8.15 -22.48
N LYS A 124 49.66 -7.13 -22.18
CA LYS A 124 50.67 -6.61 -23.14
C LYS A 124 51.67 -7.68 -23.56
N LEU A 125 52.14 -8.49 -22.63
CA LEU A 125 53.06 -9.58 -22.90
C LEU A 125 52.45 -10.61 -23.85
N LEU A 126 51.25 -11.08 -23.56
CA LEU A 126 50.54 -12.08 -24.39
C LEU A 126 50.23 -11.53 -25.80
N LEU A 127 49.77 -10.28 -25.93
CA LEU A 127 49.54 -9.63 -27.21
C LEU A 127 50.83 -9.49 -28.03
N ALA A 128 51.97 -9.15 -27.37
CA ALA A 128 53.26 -9.04 -28.05
C ALA A 128 53.75 -10.40 -28.62
N HIS A 129 53.31 -11.51 -28.04
CA HIS A 129 53.58 -12.86 -28.50
C HIS A 129 52.45 -13.49 -29.33
N GLY A 130 51.48 -12.69 -29.80
CA GLY A 130 50.51 -13.10 -30.81
C GLY A 130 49.22 -13.71 -30.26
N ALA A 131 48.88 -13.43 -29.01
CA ALA A 131 47.55 -13.79 -28.48
C ALA A 131 46.44 -13.14 -29.31
N ASP A 132 45.41 -13.91 -29.61
CA ASP A 132 44.25 -13.48 -30.41
C ASP A 132 43.17 -12.91 -29.49
N ASP A 133 43.02 -11.59 -29.44
CA ASP A 133 42.03 -10.87 -28.62
C ASP A 133 40.59 -11.06 -29.08
N SER A 134 40.36 -11.66 -30.28
CA SER A 134 39.02 -11.96 -30.80
C SER A 134 38.41 -13.26 -30.27
N ARG A 135 39.20 -14.06 -29.53
CA ARG A 135 38.71 -15.30 -28.94
C ARG A 135 37.61 -15.07 -27.91
N CYS A 136 36.66 -16.01 -27.90
CA CYS A 136 35.54 -16.01 -26.96
C CYS A 136 35.51 -17.33 -26.19
N ASP A 137 34.91 -17.27 -24.99
CA ASP A 137 34.57 -18.48 -24.25
C ASP A 137 33.34 -19.20 -24.86
N ASP A 138 32.92 -20.33 -24.27
CA ASP A 138 31.74 -21.12 -24.68
C ASP A 138 30.41 -20.36 -24.50
N ARG A 139 30.41 -19.27 -23.72
CA ARG A 139 29.27 -18.38 -23.52
C ARG A 139 29.29 -17.19 -24.49
N GLY A 140 30.19 -17.16 -25.46
CA GLY A 140 30.37 -16.06 -26.40
C GLY A 140 30.96 -14.79 -25.76
N MET A 141 31.63 -14.91 -24.61
CA MET A 141 32.21 -13.75 -23.91
C MET A 141 33.62 -13.48 -24.47
N ASN A 142 33.84 -12.29 -25.02
CA ASN A 142 35.14 -11.81 -25.47
C ASN A 142 35.90 -11.05 -24.36
N ALA A 143 37.08 -10.56 -24.64
CA ALA A 143 37.92 -9.84 -23.70
C ALA A 143 37.23 -8.66 -23.04
N TYR A 144 36.41 -7.87 -23.77
CA TYR A 144 35.65 -6.77 -23.19
C TYR A 144 34.63 -7.22 -22.14
N HIS A 145 33.92 -8.34 -22.36
CA HIS A 145 33.04 -8.91 -21.36
C HIS A 145 33.78 -9.29 -20.08
N PHE A 146 34.96 -9.81 -20.22
CA PHE A 146 35.80 -10.21 -19.07
C PHE A 146 36.38 -9.02 -18.31
N LEU A 147 36.55 -7.86 -18.94
CA LEU A 147 36.95 -6.63 -18.24
C LEU A 147 35.88 -6.09 -17.32
N VAL A 148 34.61 -6.42 -17.55
CA VAL A 148 33.47 -5.97 -16.73
C VAL A 148 33.43 -6.63 -15.36
N TYR A 149 34.07 -7.74 -15.13
CA TYR A 149 34.12 -8.43 -13.85
C TYR A 149 35.24 -7.91 -12.94
N PRO A 150 35.04 -6.85 -12.13
CA PRO A 150 35.96 -6.56 -11.06
C PRO A 150 35.84 -7.66 -10.00
N ARG A 151 36.93 -8.17 -9.48
CA ARG A 151 36.92 -8.91 -8.22
C ARG A 151 36.69 -7.93 -7.08
N LEU A 152 35.43 -7.64 -6.75
CA LEU A 152 35.08 -6.72 -5.67
C LEU A 152 35.57 -7.18 -4.30
N GLU A 153 35.77 -8.48 -4.10
CA GLU A 153 36.13 -9.05 -2.79
C GLU A 153 37.59 -8.79 -2.37
N GLU A 154 38.49 -8.49 -3.31
CA GLU A 154 39.86 -8.02 -2.98
C GLU A 154 39.90 -6.51 -2.68
N LEU A 155 38.79 -5.79 -2.94
CA LEU A 155 38.75 -4.33 -3.04
C LEU A 155 37.94 -3.65 -1.91
N GLU A 156 37.18 -4.39 -1.10
CA GLU A 156 36.39 -3.85 0.02
C GLU A 156 37.22 -3.08 1.08
N TYR A 157 38.55 -3.23 1.07
CA TYR A 157 39.44 -2.58 2.07
C TYR A 157 40.30 -1.42 1.55
N PHE A 158 40.36 -1.19 0.23
CA PHE A 158 41.27 -0.14 -0.32
C PHE A 158 40.68 0.52 -1.57
N SER A 159 40.07 1.72 -1.43
CA SER A 159 39.62 2.57 -2.55
C SER A 159 40.68 2.76 -3.64
N ASP A 160 41.94 3.00 -3.23
CA ASP A 160 43.08 3.20 -4.14
C ASP A 160 43.45 1.96 -4.97
N ALA A 161 43.10 0.75 -4.50
CA ALA A 161 43.36 -0.50 -5.24
C ALA A 161 42.26 -0.71 -6.31
N LEU A 162 41.05 -0.30 -6.05
CA LEU A 162 39.94 -0.33 -6.99
C LEU A 162 40.18 0.64 -8.15
N GLU A 163 40.52 1.91 -7.86
CA GLU A 163 40.81 2.91 -8.89
C GLU A 163 41.95 2.43 -9.83
N ARG A 164 43.03 1.91 -9.27
CA ARG A 164 44.16 1.35 -10.08
C ARG A 164 43.73 0.14 -10.91
N SER A 165 42.86 -0.72 -10.39
CA SER A 165 42.31 -1.85 -11.14
C SER A 165 41.45 -1.41 -12.32
N VAL A 166 40.57 -0.41 -12.11
CA VAL A 166 39.73 0.14 -13.18
C VAL A 166 40.58 0.89 -14.22
N GLU A 167 41.56 1.65 -13.80
CA GLU A 167 42.51 2.31 -14.71
C GLU A 167 43.26 1.29 -15.59
N GLN A 168 43.76 0.21 -15.00
CA GLN A 168 44.45 -0.86 -15.77
C GLN A 168 43.51 -1.55 -16.75
N ARG A 169 42.26 -1.84 -16.36
CA ARG A 169 41.21 -2.38 -17.23
C ARG A 169 40.88 -1.44 -18.38
N GLY A 170 40.83 -0.13 -18.10
CA GLY A 170 40.62 0.90 -19.11
C GLY A 170 41.79 0.90 -20.12
N GLU A 171 43.06 0.81 -19.66
CA GLU A 171 44.20 0.69 -20.54
C GLU A 171 44.17 -0.59 -21.37
N ILE A 172 43.75 -1.72 -20.79
CA ILE A 172 43.53 -2.96 -21.54
C ILE A 172 42.45 -2.75 -22.61
N ALA A 173 41.30 -2.15 -22.23
CA ALA A 173 40.21 -1.91 -23.17
C ALA A 173 40.68 -1.09 -24.38
N ARG A 174 41.55 -0.09 -24.18
CA ARG A 174 42.11 0.71 -25.27
C ARG A 174 43.03 -0.09 -26.21
N LEU A 175 43.72 -1.14 -25.69
CA LEU A 175 44.59 -1.99 -26.48
C LEU A 175 43.83 -3.02 -27.34
N LEU A 176 42.65 -3.46 -26.90
CA LEU A 176 41.86 -4.48 -27.58
C LEU A 176 41.40 -4.01 -28.97
N THR A 177 41.44 -4.96 -29.92
CA THR A 177 40.99 -4.72 -31.31
C THR A 177 39.77 -5.55 -31.70
N CYS A 178 39.36 -6.47 -30.84
CA CYS A 178 38.17 -7.30 -31.06
C CYS A 178 36.86 -6.47 -31.09
N ASP A 179 35.77 -7.11 -31.51
CA ASP A 179 34.47 -6.47 -31.62
C ASP A 179 33.89 -6.17 -30.24
N ILE A 180 33.77 -4.87 -29.93
CA ILE A 180 33.19 -4.38 -28.67
C ILE A 180 31.67 -4.58 -28.60
N ASN A 181 31.01 -4.84 -29.74
CA ASN A 181 29.56 -5.03 -29.85
C ASN A 181 29.20 -6.53 -30.00
N LEU A 182 30.15 -7.40 -29.83
CA LEU A 182 29.87 -8.83 -29.84
C LEU A 182 28.89 -9.20 -28.74
N LYS A 183 27.83 -9.93 -29.10
CA LYS A 183 26.82 -10.40 -28.16
C LYS A 183 27.18 -11.77 -27.60
N ASN A 184 27.14 -11.91 -26.28
CA ASN A 184 27.30 -13.17 -25.60
C ASN A 184 26.07 -14.09 -25.79
N ALA A 185 26.09 -15.29 -25.22
CA ALA A 185 25.00 -16.27 -25.31
C ALA A 185 23.67 -15.78 -24.72
N LYS A 186 23.67 -14.73 -23.88
CA LYS A 186 22.46 -14.06 -23.40
C LYS A 186 22.00 -12.91 -24.32
N GLY A 187 22.67 -12.70 -25.44
CA GLY A 187 22.37 -11.62 -26.37
C GLY A 187 22.83 -10.23 -25.92
N LEU A 188 23.71 -10.15 -24.90
CA LEU A 188 24.21 -8.90 -24.33
C LEU A 188 25.60 -8.54 -24.87
N THR A 189 25.80 -7.30 -25.27
CA THR A 189 27.12 -6.71 -25.52
C THR A 189 27.86 -6.46 -24.21
N PRO A 190 29.20 -6.21 -24.21
CA PRO A 190 29.95 -5.89 -22.99
C PRO A 190 29.34 -4.73 -22.15
N LEU A 191 28.89 -3.65 -22.80
CA LEU A 191 28.25 -2.52 -22.12
C LEU A 191 26.91 -2.90 -21.49
N GLU A 192 26.06 -3.60 -22.24
CA GLU A 192 24.77 -4.12 -21.76
C GLU A 192 24.97 -5.11 -20.60
N HIS A 193 26.00 -5.95 -20.71
CA HIS A 193 26.37 -6.90 -19.67
C HIS A 193 26.79 -6.17 -18.38
N MET A 194 27.60 -5.11 -18.50
CA MET A 194 28.02 -4.27 -17.38
C MET A 194 26.82 -3.64 -16.64
N LEU A 195 25.88 -3.08 -17.39
CA LEU A 195 24.68 -2.46 -16.84
C LEU A 195 23.66 -3.46 -16.28
N SER A 196 23.73 -4.73 -16.69
CA SER A 196 22.83 -5.79 -16.23
C SER A 196 23.31 -6.53 -14.98
N THR A 197 24.59 -6.39 -14.59
CA THR A 197 25.22 -7.25 -13.57
C THR A 197 25.41 -6.61 -12.19
N GLY A 198 24.92 -5.42 -11.94
CA GLY A 198 25.04 -4.77 -10.63
C GLY A 198 26.40 -4.14 -10.32
N HIS A 199 27.29 -4.02 -11.32
CA HIS A 199 28.66 -3.55 -11.13
C HIS A 199 28.97 -2.26 -11.91
N CYS A 200 28.01 -1.35 -12.04
CA CYS A 200 28.20 -0.09 -12.75
C CYS A 200 27.95 1.12 -11.83
N ASP A 201 28.92 1.38 -10.95
CA ASP A 201 28.93 2.46 -9.99
C ASP A 201 29.87 3.60 -10.42
N GLU A 202 30.11 4.55 -9.54
CA GLU A 202 31.01 5.69 -9.79
C GLU A 202 32.47 5.26 -10.06
N TYR A 203 32.89 4.12 -9.52
CA TYR A 203 34.26 3.62 -9.68
C TYR A 203 34.44 2.88 -11.00
N THR A 204 33.45 2.18 -11.47
CA THR A 204 33.52 1.33 -12.68
C THR A 204 33.06 2.07 -13.94
N TRP A 205 32.33 3.18 -13.81
CA TRP A 205 31.87 3.98 -14.94
C TRP A 205 32.98 4.43 -15.89
N PRO A 206 34.21 4.79 -15.44
CA PRO A 206 35.28 5.18 -16.37
C PRO A 206 35.63 4.09 -17.40
N LEU A 207 35.38 2.81 -17.10
CA LEU A 207 35.52 1.73 -18.07
C LEU A 207 34.38 1.76 -19.12
N ALA A 208 33.13 2.07 -18.70
CA ALA A 208 32.01 2.25 -19.64
C ALA A 208 32.24 3.44 -20.59
N GLU A 209 32.82 4.53 -20.10
CA GLU A 209 33.20 5.67 -20.97
C GLU A 209 34.18 5.24 -22.07
N ILE A 210 35.17 4.45 -21.73
CA ILE A 210 36.12 3.92 -22.71
C ILE A 210 35.40 3.00 -23.72
N PHE A 211 34.41 2.23 -23.28
CA PHE A 211 33.60 1.41 -24.18
C PHE A 211 32.80 2.30 -25.14
N LEU A 212 32.20 3.37 -24.68
CA LEU A 212 31.49 4.36 -25.51
C LEU A 212 32.45 5.07 -26.49
N GLU A 213 33.64 5.51 -26.02
CA GLU A 213 34.68 6.10 -26.87
C GLU A 213 35.12 5.16 -28.00
N LYS A 214 35.13 3.85 -27.75
CA LYS A 214 35.47 2.81 -28.73
C LYS A 214 34.30 2.37 -29.61
N GLY A 215 33.13 2.98 -29.47
CA GLY A 215 31.97 2.74 -30.29
C GLY A 215 31.07 1.60 -29.80
N ALA A 216 30.99 1.40 -28.48
CA ALA A 216 29.96 0.51 -27.93
C ALA A 216 28.55 0.98 -28.30
N ALA A 217 27.72 0.06 -28.75
CA ALA A 217 26.36 0.33 -29.19
C ALA A 217 25.48 0.74 -28.01
N THR A 218 24.63 1.75 -28.25
CA THR A 218 23.68 2.30 -27.26
C THR A 218 22.22 2.06 -27.64
N ASP A 219 21.99 1.39 -28.77
CA ASP A 219 20.67 1.10 -29.35
C ASP A 219 19.98 -0.14 -28.73
N TYR A 220 20.44 -0.55 -27.56
CA TYR A 220 19.83 -1.67 -26.83
C TYR A 220 18.38 -1.42 -26.48
N VAL A 221 17.57 -2.46 -26.70
CA VAL A 221 16.21 -2.58 -26.17
C VAL A 221 15.96 -4.01 -25.68
N ASP A 222 15.41 -4.16 -24.48
CA ASP A 222 15.02 -5.45 -23.95
C ASP A 222 13.70 -5.96 -24.56
N GLU A 223 13.20 -7.10 -24.08
CA GLU A 223 11.94 -7.70 -24.55
C GLU A 223 10.73 -6.79 -24.33
N ASP A 224 10.74 -5.95 -23.29
CA ASP A 224 9.72 -4.95 -22.98
C ASP A 224 9.93 -3.64 -23.75
N GLY A 225 11.02 -3.47 -24.48
CA GLY A 225 11.40 -2.26 -25.20
C GLY A 225 12.12 -1.22 -24.32
N ASN A 226 12.57 -1.59 -23.10
CA ASN A 226 13.34 -0.69 -22.25
C ASN A 226 14.72 -0.43 -22.84
N THR A 227 15.11 0.84 -22.85
CA THR A 227 16.41 1.30 -23.35
C THR A 227 17.54 1.04 -22.34
N LEU A 228 18.78 1.27 -22.79
CA LEU A 228 19.98 1.18 -21.97
C LEU A 228 19.89 2.08 -20.70
N LEU A 229 19.33 3.29 -20.84
CA LEU A 229 19.11 4.22 -19.75
C LEU A 229 18.09 3.66 -18.72
N MET A 230 17.00 3.06 -19.18
CA MET A 230 16.03 2.40 -18.31
C MET A 230 16.59 1.15 -17.65
N LEU A 231 17.44 0.40 -18.37
CA LEU A 231 18.13 -0.76 -17.82
C LEU A 231 19.06 -0.37 -16.67
N ALA A 232 19.87 0.67 -16.85
CA ALA A 232 20.76 1.20 -15.81
C ALA A 232 19.96 1.57 -14.56
N ARG A 233 18.85 2.26 -14.75
CA ARG A 233 17.97 2.67 -13.65
C ARG A 233 17.32 1.49 -12.91
N ARG A 234 16.76 0.54 -13.65
CA ARG A 234 16.11 -0.65 -13.08
C ARG A 234 17.05 -1.44 -12.19
N ASN A 235 18.34 -1.44 -12.53
CA ASN A 235 19.37 -2.17 -11.79
C ASN A 235 20.06 -1.32 -10.71
N GLY A 236 19.57 -0.09 -10.43
CA GLY A 236 20.08 0.78 -9.36
C GLY A 236 21.41 1.48 -9.69
N HIS A 237 21.75 1.60 -10.98
CA HIS A 237 22.99 2.26 -11.44
C HIS A 237 22.80 3.74 -11.72
N ASP A 238 22.55 4.53 -10.68
CA ASP A 238 22.22 5.95 -10.80
C ASP A 238 23.32 6.76 -11.47
N THR A 239 24.59 6.51 -11.10
CA THR A 239 25.75 7.15 -11.72
C THR A 239 25.83 6.86 -13.21
N ALA A 240 25.65 5.58 -13.60
CA ALA A 240 25.65 5.18 -15.00
C ALA A 240 24.51 5.84 -15.78
N ALA A 241 23.30 5.89 -15.19
CA ALA A 241 22.16 6.56 -15.82
C ALA A 241 22.43 8.04 -16.05
N LEU A 242 22.97 8.76 -15.05
CA LEU A 242 23.33 10.18 -15.18
C LEU A 242 24.38 10.44 -16.27
N GLN A 243 25.36 9.55 -16.38
CA GLN A 243 26.38 9.67 -17.42
C GLN A 243 25.86 9.29 -18.81
N LEU A 244 24.99 8.26 -18.90
CA LEU A 244 24.33 7.90 -20.18
C LEU A 244 23.49 9.07 -20.73
N MET A 245 22.83 9.86 -19.88
CA MET A 245 22.10 11.06 -20.33
C MET A 245 23.02 12.07 -21.03
N LYS A 246 24.26 12.21 -20.57
CA LYS A 246 25.25 13.13 -21.19
C LYS A 246 25.79 12.59 -22.50
N HIS A 247 26.06 11.28 -22.58
CA HIS A 247 26.69 10.66 -23.73
C HIS A 247 25.68 10.24 -24.80
N CYS A 248 24.43 9.96 -24.43
CA CYS A 248 23.39 9.39 -25.29
C CYS A 248 22.07 10.16 -25.12
N PRO A 249 22.01 11.48 -25.46
CA PRO A 249 20.81 12.29 -25.28
C PRO A 249 19.61 11.77 -26.09
N GLU A 250 19.83 10.98 -27.13
CA GLU A 250 18.80 10.32 -27.91
C GLU A 250 17.96 9.33 -27.11
N LEU A 251 18.45 8.85 -25.97
CA LEU A 251 17.73 7.90 -25.12
C LEU A 251 16.74 8.57 -24.15
N LEU A 252 16.80 9.90 -24.01
CA LEU A 252 16.04 10.66 -23.00
C LEU A 252 14.51 10.53 -23.16
N ASN A 253 14.04 10.45 -24.41
CA ASN A 253 12.60 10.46 -24.74
C ASN A 253 12.10 9.16 -25.38
N VAL A 254 12.93 8.13 -25.46
CA VAL A 254 12.53 6.85 -26.07
C VAL A 254 11.62 6.09 -25.12
N ALA A 255 10.38 5.83 -25.54
CA ALA A 255 9.42 5.05 -24.80
C ALA A 255 9.54 3.54 -25.07
N ASN A 256 9.30 2.71 -24.05
CA ASN A 256 9.23 1.27 -24.18
C ASN A 256 7.90 0.83 -24.83
N LYS A 257 7.67 -0.48 -24.99
CA LYS A 257 6.45 -1.04 -25.60
C LYS A 257 5.16 -0.71 -24.82
N LYS A 258 5.28 -0.27 -23.58
CA LYS A 258 4.16 0.18 -22.73
C LYS A 258 3.98 1.70 -22.75
N GLY A 259 4.72 2.42 -23.60
CA GLY A 259 4.68 3.88 -23.64
C GLY A 259 5.43 4.59 -22.52
N VAL A 260 6.14 3.84 -21.66
CA VAL A 260 6.89 4.41 -20.55
C VAL A 260 8.25 4.89 -21.05
N ASN A 261 8.54 6.18 -20.94
CA ASN A 261 9.84 6.79 -21.22
C ASN A 261 10.69 6.89 -19.93
N PRO A 262 11.97 7.28 -20.01
CA PRO A 262 12.83 7.38 -18.83
C PRO A 262 12.29 8.28 -17.71
N ILE A 263 11.58 9.35 -18.04
CA ILE A 263 11.02 10.27 -17.05
C ILE A 263 9.84 9.65 -16.32
N LEU A 264 8.94 8.93 -17.03
CA LEU A 264 7.86 8.17 -16.42
C LEU A 264 8.40 7.02 -15.55
N HIS A 265 9.49 6.40 -16.01
CA HIS A 265 10.17 5.37 -15.23
C HIS A 265 10.77 5.92 -13.92
N ALA A 266 11.40 7.12 -13.96
CA ALA A 266 11.90 7.78 -12.76
C ALA A 266 10.78 8.11 -11.76
N ILE A 267 9.61 8.47 -12.25
CA ILE A 267 8.43 8.77 -11.43
C ILE A 267 7.87 7.49 -10.80
N ASP A 268 7.75 6.41 -11.55
CA ASP A 268 7.25 5.11 -11.06
C ASP A 268 8.12 4.59 -9.90
N PHE A 269 9.43 4.78 -10.01
CA PHE A 269 10.39 4.47 -8.95
C PHE A 269 10.52 5.55 -7.86
N ARG A 270 9.73 6.64 -7.93
CA ARG A 270 9.76 7.77 -7.00
C ARG A 270 11.13 8.42 -6.85
N ASP A 271 11.92 8.39 -7.92
CA ASP A 271 13.27 8.91 -7.94
C ASP A 271 13.33 10.34 -8.48
N ARG A 272 13.26 11.26 -7.56
CA ARG A 272 13.32 12.68 -7.84
C ARG A 272 14.65 13.15 -8.40
N ALA A 273 15.77 12.68 -7.85
CA ALA A 273 17.09 13.10 -8.31
C ALA A 273 17.27 12.78 -9.79
N MET A 274 16.84 11.58 -10.18
CA MET A 274 16.83 11.13 -11.57
C MET A 274 15.86 11.94 -12.43
N TYR A 275 14.67 12.23 -11.93
CA TYR A 275 13.67 13.03 -12.64
C TYR A 275 14.19 14.42 -12.96
N LEU A 276 14.76 15.12 -11.96
CA LEU A 276 15.34 16.46 -12.17
C LEU A 276 16.54 16.41 -13.13
N ALA A 277 17.38 15.39 -13.01
CA ALA A 277 18.51 15.21 -13.92
C ALA A 277 18.04 14.98 -15.36
N LEU A 278 16.97 14.20 -15.57
CA LEU A 278 16.37 13.99 -16.90
C LEU A 278 15.87 15.32 -17.50
N LEU A 279 15.16 16.14 -16.71
CA LEU A 279 14.70 17.47 -17.15
C LEU A 279 15.86 18.39 -17.48
N ASP A 280 16.90 18.44 -16.64
CA ASP A 280 18.09 19.27 -16.85
C ASP A 280 18.83 18.89 -18.12
N HIS A 281 18.74 17.63 -18.55
CA HIS A 281 19.32 17.14 -19.81
C HIS A 281 18.35 17.22 -21.00
N GLY A 282 17.15 17.77 -20.82
CA GLY A 282 16.20 18.06 -21.91
C GLY A 282 15.21 16.92 -22.20
N ALA A 283 14.96 16.04 -21.26
CA ALA A 283 13.88 15.07 -21.38
C ALA A 283 12.52 15.80 -21.39
N GLU A 284 11.62 15.37 -22.26
CA GLU A 284 10.26 15.89 -22.31
C GLU A 284 9.42 15.27 -21.19
N PRO A 285 8.73 16.07 -20.36
CA PRO A 285 8.01 15.55 -19.20
C PRO A 285 6.79 14.69 -19.54
N VAL A 286 6.26 14.82 -20.77
CA VAL A 286 5.06 14.12 -21.24
C VAL A 286 5.28 13.64 -22.67
N PRO A 287 5.14 12.35 -22.97
CA PRO A 287 5.07 11.90 -24.35
C PRO A 287 3.72 12.30 -24.95
N ASP A 288 3.77 12.90 -26.13
CA ASP A 288 2.62 13.19 -27.02
C ASP A 288 2.01 11.88 -27.59
N ASN A 289 1.68 10.92 -26.74
CA ASN A 289 1.17 9.63 -27.20
C ASN A 289 -0.21 9.37 -26.63
N ASP A 290 -1.18 9.18 -27.53
CA ASP A 290 -2.55 8.67 -27.33
C ASP A 290 -2.64 7.31 -26.58
N MET A 291 -1.79 7.02 -25.60
CA MET A 291 -1.81 5.77 -24.89
C MET A 291 -2.50 5.91 -23.52
N GLU A 292 -3.72 5.43 -23.46
CA GLU A 292 -4.64 5.32 -22.32
C GLU A 292 -4.08 4.61 -21.05
N MET A 293 -2.79 4.31 -20.97
CA MET A 293 -2.31 3.35 -19.96
C MET A 293 -1.74 3.93 -18.66
N PHE A 294 -1.39 5.21 -18.61
CA PHE A 294 -1.01 5.88 -17.38
C PHE A 294 -1.45 7.35 -17.42
N PRO A 295 -2.61 7.66 -16.83
CA PRO A 295 -3.03 9.06 -16.71
C PRO A 295 -1.95 9.86 -15.98
N LEU A 296 -1.59 11.00 -16.50
CA LEU A 296 -0.65 11.93 -15.85
C LEU A 296 -1.12 12.30 -14.45
N SER A 297 -2.45 12.30 -14.25
CA SER A 297 -3.11 12.44 -12.95
C SER A 297 -2.64 11.41 -11.92
N GLN A 298 -2.53 10.12 -12.29
CA GLN A 298 -2.05 9.08 -11.38
C GLN A 298 -0.59 9.28 -10.97
N ILE A 299 0.22 9.78 -11.90
CA ILE A 299 1.63 10.07 -11.70
C ILE A 299 1.79 11.29 -10.78
N THR A 300 1.04 12.35 -11.05
CA THR A 300 0.99 13.56 -10.23
C THR A 300 0.46 13.22 -8.84
N HIS A 301 -0.56 12.36 -8.74
CA HIS A 301 -1.08 11.82 -7.50
C HIS A 301 0.03 11.14 -6.69
N ASN A 302 0.79 10.23 -7.29
CA ASN A 302 1.88 9.53 -6.60
C ASN A 302 3.00 10.48 -6.14
N ALA A 303 3.34 11.48 -6.95
CA ALA A 303 4.34 12.50 -6.62
C ALA A 303 3.86 13.44 -5.50
N LEU A 304 2.56 13.76 -5.47
CA LEU A 304 1.94 14.58 -4.43
C LEU A 304 1.62 13.79 -3.15
N ALA A 305 1.37 12.48 -3.24
CA ALA A 305 1.01 11.63 -2.11
C ALA A 305 2.20 11.16 -1.26
N ASP A 306 3.44 11.45 -1.65
CA ASP A 306 4.64 11.04 -0.91
C ASP A 306 4.82 11.90 0.37
N VAL A 307 4.11 11.47 1.43
CA VAL A 307 3.95 12.17 2.71
C VAL A 307 5.14 11.95 3.66
N HIS A 308 6.01 10.98 3.39
CA HIS A 308 7.01 10.50 4.35
C HIS A 308 8.44 11.01 4.11
N SER A 309 8.66 11.81 3.08
CA SER A 309 9.97 12.45 2.92
C SER A 309 9.91 13.90 3.40
N ASP A 310 10.69 14.22 4.43
CA ASP A 310 11.09 15.60 4.81
C ASP A 310 11.73 16.39 3.64
N ASN A 311 11.57 15.90 2.43
CA ASN A 311 12.22 16.35 1.23
C ASN A 311 11.32 17.37 0.52
N ARG A 312 11.53 18.65 0.86
CA ARG A 312 10.89 19.84 0.21
C ARG A 312 10.89 19.78 -1.32
N ASP A 313 11.67 18.96 -1.86
CA ASP A 313 12.00 18.88 -3.26
C ASP A 313 11.06 17.90 -4.04
N SER A 314 10.51 16.85 -3.44
CA SER A 314 9.46 16.03 -4.11
C SER A 314 8.16 16.82 -4.27
N LEU A 315 7.89 17.76 -3.34
CA LEU A 315 6.79 18.70 -3.43
C LEU A 315 6.88 19.59 -4.67
N SER A 316 8.09 20.11 -4.97
CA SER A 316 8.30 21.00 -6.11
C SER A 316 8.05 20.31 -7.44
N LEU A 317 8.29 18.99 -7.52
CA LEU A 317 8.02 18.19 -8.69
C LEU A 317 6.51 17.97 -8.91
N GLY A 318 5.82 17.53 -7.86
CA GLY A 318 4.37 17.31 -7.91
C GLY A 318 3.63 18.59 -8.29
N LEU A 319 4.04 19.74 -7.73
CA LEU A 319 3.47 21.05 -8.06
C LEU A 319 3.77 21.47 -9.51
N TYR A 320 4.97 21.23 -10.01
CA TYR A 320 5.31 21.55 -11.41
C TYR A 320 4.48 20.75 -12.40
N MET A 321 4.28 19.45 -12.14
CA MET A 321 3.44 18.59 -12.97
C MET A 321 1.97 19.02 -12.89
N ALA A 322 1.48 19.29 -11.68
CA ALA A 322 0.14 19.79 -11.44
C ALA A 322 -0.09 21.12 -12.21
N GLU A 323 0.87 22.05 -12.16
CA GLU A 323 0.77 23.30 -12.89
C GLU A 323 0.63 23.10 -14.40
N LYS A 324 1.43 22.21 -14.98
CA LYS A 324 1.32 21.93 -16.44
C LYS A 324 -0.04 21.36 -16.79
N MET A 325 -0.53 20.37 -16.05
CA MET A 325 -1.83 19.76 -16.32
C MET A 325 -2.98 20.75 -16.15
N ILE A 326 -2.98 21.48 -15.04
CA ILE A 326 -4.04 22.47 -14.75
C ILE A 326 -4.09 23.57 -15.80
N ARG A 327 -2.92 24.04 -16.31
CA ARG A 327 -2.86 25.07 -17.36
C ARG A 327 -3.22 24.56 -18.75
N GLN A 328 -3.19 23.25 -18.96
CA GLN A 328 -3.57 22.62 -20.24
C GLN A 328 -5.01 22.13 -20.23
N ALA A 329 -5.63 21.99 -19.05
CA ALA A 329 -7.00 21.54 -18.92
C ALA A 329 -7.97 22.48 -19.66
N ASP A 330 -8.85 21.91 -20.47
CA ASP A 330 -9.95 22.63 -21.08
C ASP A 330 -11.05 22.85 -20.01
N PRO A 331 -11.37 24.11 -19.67
CA PRO A 331 -12.37 24.38 -18.65
C PRO A 331 -13.80 23.94 -19.03
N ASP A 332 -14.03 23.58 -20.27
CA ASP A 332 -15.33 23.10 -20.77
C ASP A 332 -15.35 21.56 -20.94
N ASP A 333 -14.25 20.85 -20.62
CA ASP A 333 -14.15 19.40 -20.70
C ASP A 333 -14.20 18.74 -19.31
N ASP A 334 -15.19 17.87 -19.09
CA ASP A 334 -15.42 17.20 -17.81
C ASP A 334 -14.30 16.22 -17.44
N ASP A 335 -13.65 15.58 -18.42
CA ASP A 335 -12.56 14.64 -18.20
C ASP A 335 -11.30 15.38 -17.72
N ASP A 336 -10.96 16.49 -18.35
CA ASP A 336 -9.84 17.35 -17.95
C ASP A 336 -10.05 17.94 -16.55
N LEU A 337 -11.26 18.45 -16.25
CA LEU A 337 -11.62 18.95 -14.92
C LEU A 337 -11.67 17.83 -13.88
N GLY A 338 -12.02 16.60 -14.26
CA GLY A 338 -11.94 15.41 -13.43
C GLY A 338 -10.50 15.09 -13.03
N GLU A 339 -9.54 15.22 -13.95
CA GLU A 339 -8.11 15.08 -13.65
C GLU A 339 -7.62 16.18 -12.69
N VAL A 340 -8.06 17.42 -12.88
CA VAL A 340 -7.75 18.53 -11.95
C VAL A 340 -8.33 18.25 -10.56
N ALA A 341 -9.55 17.72 -10.47
CA ALA A 341 -10.15 17.31 -9.19
C ALA A 341 -9.31 16.24 -8.48
N GLN A 342 -8.80 15.25 -9.21
CA GLN A 342 -7.91 14.22 -8.66
C GLN A 342 -6.58 14.81 -8.15
N ILE A 343 -6.01 15.77 -8.88
CA ILE A 343 -4.81 16.49 -8.45
C ILE A 343 -5.08 17.25 -7.15
N LEU A 344 -6.19 17.98 -7.07
CA LEU A 344 -6.60 18.71 -5.86
C LEU A 344 -6.81 17.76 -4.70
N HIS A 345 -7.51 16.65 -4.91
CA HIS A 345 -7.71 15.62 -3.89
C HIS A 345 -6.37 15.11 -3.33
N SER A 346 -5.39 14.87 -4.19
CA SER A 346 -4.08 14.38 -3.80
C SER A 346 -3.23 15.42 -3.08
N ALA A 347 -3.25 16.66 -3.58
CA ALA A 347 -2.44 17.75 -3.05
C ALA A 347 -2.94 18.24 -1.69
N LEU A 348 -4.26 18.33 -1.52
CA LEU A 348 -4.86 18.95 -0.36
C LEU A 348 -5.02 18.04 0.86
N ARG A 349 -4.67 16.76 0.76
CA ARG A 349 -4.55 15.89 1.95
C ARG A 349 -3.48 16.34 2.94
N LEU A 350 -2.60 17.27 2.53
CA LEU A 350 -1.53 17.83 3.33
C LEU A 350 -1.59 19.35 3.26
N ASP A 351 -1.56 19.97 4.42
CA ASP A 351 -1.73 21.42 4.63
C ASP A 351 -0.76 22.30 3.85
N GLU A 352 0.42 21.79 3.51
CA GLU A 352 1.49 22.53 2.85
C GLU A 352 1.30 22.72 1.33
N LYS A 353 0.29 22.06 0.73
CA LYS A 353 0.15 21.97 -0.74
C LYS A 353 -0.97 22.85 -1.32
N THR A 354 -1.45 23.83 -0.56
CA THR A 354 -2.49 24.78 -1.03
C THR A 354 -2.06 25.65 -2.20
N GLN A 355 -0.80 25.64 -2.59
CA GLN A 355 -0.28 26.30 -3.79
C GLN A 355 -0.98 25.82 -5.08
N VAL A 356 -1.47 24.56 -5.12
CA VAL A 356 -2.22 24.05 -6.26
C VAL A 356 -3.52 24.85 -6.50
N LEU A 357 -4.13 25.40 -5.45
CA LEU A 357 -5.29 26.27 -5.57
C LEU A 357 -4.96 27.61 -6.26
N ASP A 358 -3.76 28.18 -6.02
CA ASP A 358 -3.30 29.37 -6.75
C ASP A 358 -3.17 29.07 -8.23
N ILE A 359 -2.60 27.91 -8.55
CA ILE A 359 -2.42 27.46 -9.95
C ILE A 359 -3.77 27.34 -10.65
N CYS A 360 -4.77 26.70 -10.01
CA CYS A 360 -6.13 26.59 -10.55
C CYS A 360 -6.78 27.97 -10.77
N LYS A 361 -6.64 28.89 -9.80
CA LYS A 361 -7.14 30.25 -9.92
C LYS A 361 -6.46 31.01 -11.07
N ASP A 362 -5.12 30.94 -11.14
CA ASP A 362 -4.33 31.61 -12.18
C ASP A 362 -4.62 31.04 -13.57
N ALA A 363 -5.00 29.77 -13.67
CA ALA A 363 -5.49 29.13 -14.89
C ALA A 363 -6.92 29.55 -15.26
N GLY A 364 -7.63 30.26 -14.37
CA GLY A 364 -8.98 30.78 -14.60
C GLY A 364 -10.09 29.74 -14.39
N LEU A 365 -9.81 28.65 -13.67
CA LEU A 365 -10.81 27.59 -13.42
C LEU A 365 -11.88 28.07 -12.44
N ASP A 366 -13.14 27.75 -12.72
CA ASP A 366 -14.28 28.01 -11.82
C ASP A 366 -14.46 26.84 -10.84
N PHE A 367 -14.16 27.09 -9.57
CA PHE A 367 -14.27 26.10 -8.51
C PHE A 367 -15.71 25.62 -8.25
N THR A 368 -16.72 26.32 -8.75
CA THR A 368 -18.14 26.01 -8.54
C THR A 368 -18.84 25.46 -9.78
N MET A 369 -18.12 25.31 -10.88
CA MET A 369 -18.65 24.70 -12.10
C MET A 369 -18.92 23.21 -11.86
N PRO A 370 -20.14 22.70 -12.17
CA PRO A 370 -20.42 21.26 -12.04
C PRO A 370 -19.59 20.46 -13.06
N ILE A 371 -18.99 19.38 -12.60
CA ILE A 371 -18.19 18.43 -13.39
C ILE A 371 -18.68 17.01 -13.15
N TYR A 372 -18.55 16.12 -14.13
CA TYR A 372 -18.84 14.70 -13.99
C TYR A 372 -17.56 13.95 -13.65
N TYR A 373 -17.47 13.42 -12.40
CA TYR A 373 -16.26 12.79 -11.90
C TYR A 373 -16.58 11.52 -11.11
N HIS A 374 -15.92 10.39 -11.43
CA HIS A 374 -16.14 9.08 -10.82
C HIS A 374 -17.59 8.56 -10.80
N GLY A 375 -18.39 8.97 -11.78
CA GLY A 375 -19.79 8.53 -11.90
C GLY A 375 -20.81 9.42 -11.17
N ASP A 376 -20.34 10.46 -10.49
CA ASP A 376 -21.15 11.46 -9.79
C ASP A 376 -20.89 12.86 -10.35
N VAL A 377 -21.87 13.76 -10.19
CA VAL A 377 -21.67 15.18 -10.45
C VAL A 377 -21.10 15.84 -9.21
N THR A 378 -20.03 16.62 -9.36
CA THR A 378 -19.34 17.34 -8.28
C THR A 378 -18.86 18.71 -8.76
N CYS A 379 -18.00 19.39 -8.03
CA CYS A 379 -17.24 20.55 -8.49
C CYS A 379 -15.88 20.60 -7.79
N LEU A 380 -14.95 21.37 -8.31
CA LEU A 380 -13.58 21.47 -7.77
C LEU A 380 -13.58 21.92 -6.28
N ARG A 381 -14.49 22.82 -5.90
CA ARG A 381 -14.67 23.24 -4.49
C ARG A 381 -15.05 22.05 -3.61
N ASP A 382 -16.07 21.29 -4.02
CA ASP A 382 -16.61 20.18 -3.24
C ASP A 382 -15.60 19.05 -3.12
N GLU A 383 -14.80 18.80 -4.16
CA GLU A 383 -13.66 17.88 -4.10
C GLU A 383 -12.60 18.35 -3.11
N CYS A 384 -12.27 19.63 -3.07
CA CYS A 384 -11.38 20.16 -2.05
C CYS A 384 -11.89 19.90 -0.64
N LEU A 385 -13.19 20.02 -0.40
CA LEU A 385 -13.82 19.80 0.91
C LEU A 385 -13.89 18.32 1.30
N SER A 386 -14.09 17.43 0.33
CA SER A 386 -14.21 15.98 0.54
C SER A 386 -12.90 15.33 0.99
N THR A 387 -11.77 15.99 0.74
CA THR A 387 -10.43 15.45 1.06
C THR A 387 -10.06 15.50 2.54
N GLY A 388 -10.91 16.06 3.40
CA GLY A 388 -10.54 16.37 4.78
C GLY A 388 -9.53 17.50 4.84
N CYS A 389 -9.67 18.47 3.93
CA CYS A 389 -8.73 19.56 3.73
C CYS A 389 -8.42 20.32 4.99
N ALA A 390 -7.18 20.70 5.00
CA ALA A 390 -6.64 21.66 5.92
C ALA A 390 -7.41 23.00 5.89
N GLU A 391 -7.54 23.58 7.06
CA GLU A 391 -8.09 24.91 7.30
C GLU A 391 -7.60 25.97 6.28
N ASN A 392 -6.32 25.86 5.87
CA ASN A 392 -5.68 26.78 4.93
C ASN A 392 -6.27 26.70 3.51
N ALA A 393 -6.73 25.52 3.05
CA ALA A 393 -7.35 25.36 1.74
C ALA A 393 -8.72 26.06 1.70
N ILE A 394 -9.54 25.89 2.75
CA ILE A 394 -10.85 26.52 2.85
C ILE A 394 -10.71 28.05 2.95
N LYS A 395 -9.80 28.55 3.81
CA LYS A 395 -9.52 29.97 3.90
C LYS A 395 -9.11 30.57 2.55
N LYS A 396 -8.29 29.83 1.82
CA LYS A 396 -7.82 30.26 0.50
C LYS A 396 -8.94 30.31 -0.54
N LEU A 397 -9.83 29.31 -0.57
CA LEU A 397 -11.02 29.35 -1.41
C LEU A 397 -11.91 30.56 -1.08
N MET A 398 -12.07 30.88 0.21
CA MET A 398 -12.78 32.08 0.65
C MET A 398 -12.10 33.38 0.21
N ASP A 399 -10.77 33.45 0.33
CA ASP A 399 -9.97 34.59 -0.14
C ASP A 399 -10.06 34.78 -1.66
N PHE A 400 -10.29 33.71 -2.39
CA PHE A 400 -10.58 33.74 -3.82
C PHE A 400 -12.01 34.23 -4.13
N GLY A 401 -12.88 34.32 -3.13
CA GLY A 401 -14.27 34.70 -3.28
C GLY A 401 -15.18 33.57 -3.76
N VAL A 402 -14.75 32.30 -3.59
CA VAL A 402 -15.58 31.14 -3.91
C VAL A 402 -16.77 31.09 -2.96
N ASP A 403 -17.97 30.91 -3.53
CA ASP A 403 -19.19 30.80 -2.75
C ASP A 403 -19.20 29.50 -1.93
N MET A 404 -19.14 29.62 -0.60
CA MET A 404 -19.12 28.51 0.35
C MET A 404 -20.51 28.15 0.90
N GLU A 405 -21.54 28.93 0.57
CA GLU A 405 -22.91 28.74 1.12
C GLU A 405 -23.79 27.93 0.17
N ARG A 406 -23.62 28.10 -1.12
CA ARG A 406 -24.52 27.56 -2.14
C ARG A 406 -24.21 26.11 -2.45
N ALA A 407 -25.24 25.26 -2.44
CA ALA A 407 -25.16 23.93 -3.05
C ALA A 407 -24.99 24.05 -4.58
N VAL A 408 -24.00 23.36 -5.14
CA VAL A 408 -23.78 23.30 -6.59
C VAL A 408 -24.44 22.06 -7.16
N VAL A 409 -24.38 20.95 -6.46
CA VAL A 409 -24.83 19.64 -6.94
C VAL A 409 -25.70 18.96 -5.92
N GLU A 410 -26.81 18.35 -6.37
CA GLU A 410 -27.68 17.44 -5.59
C GLU A 410 -28.13 17.97 -4.22
N GLY A 411 -28.19 19.30 -4.07
CA GLY A 411 -28.57 19.94 -2.79
C GLY A 411 -27.50 19.84 -1.71
N ARG A 412 -26.33 19.24 -1.98
CA ARG A 412 -25.22 19.19 -1.01
C ARG A 412 -24.58 20.58 -0.85
N THR A 413 -24.72 21.17 0.32
CA THR A 413 -23.96 22.37 0.67
C THR A 413 -22.53 22.01 1.09
N PRO A 414 -21.58 22.94 1.01
CA PRO A 414 -20.22 22.74 1.53
C PRO A 414 -20.19 22.26 2.98
N VAL A 415 -21.08 22.75 3.83
CA VAL A 415 -21.17 22.30 5.23
C VAL A 415 -21.66 20.86 5.35
N ASN A 416 -22.53 20.38 4.43
CA ASN A 416 -22.94 18.97 4.39
C ASN A 416 -21.77 18.06 4.04
N ILE A 417 -20.92 18.47 3.10
CA ILE A 417 -19.71 17.73 2.72
C ILE A 417 -18.74 17.61 3.91
N LEU A 418 -18.49 18.71 4.60
CA LEU A 418 -17.65 18.71 5.80
C LEU A 418 -18.25 17.85 6.91
N ALA A 419 -19.55 17.93 7.15
CA ALA A 419 -20.24 17.15 8.18
C ALA A 419 -20.26 15.64 7.87
N SER A 420 -20.15 15.24 6.59
CA SER A 420 -20.08 13.83 6.16
C SER A 420 -18.70 13.20 6.31
N SER A 421 -17.68 13.96 6.67
CA SER A 421 -16.31 13.50 6.83
C SER A 421 -16.17 12.50 7.99
N ARG A 422 -15.40 11.42 7.81
CA ARG A 422 -15.21 10.34 8.81
C ARG A 422 -13.89 10.45 9.58
N TRP A 423 -13.31 11.63 9.70
CA TRP A 423 -12.05 11.86 10.41
C TRP A 423 -12.34 12.11 11.90
N HIS A 424 -11.74 11.34 12.82
CA HIS A 424 -12.10 11.31 14.24
C HIS A 424 -10.92 11.57 15.20
N ASP A 425 -9.86 12.25 14.77
CA ASP A 425 -8.81 12.66 15.69
C ASP A 425 -9.08 14.06 16.30
N GLU A 426 -8.38 14.39 17.39
CA GLU A 426 -8.60 15.63 18.12
C GLU A 426 -8.28 16.89 17.29
N GLU A 427 -7.33 16.80 16.35
CA GLU A 427 -6.94 17.92 15.48
C GLU A 427 -8.04 18.23 14.46
N ASN A 428 -8.62 17.18 13.86
CA ASN A 428 -9.72 17.32 12.92
C ASN A 428 -11.00 17.83 13.59
N GLU A 429 -11.28 17.45 14.84
CA GLU A 429 -12.45 17.94 15.58
C GLU A 429 -12.35 19.46 15.83
N ALA A 430 -11.16 19.97 16.16
CA ALA A 430 -10.92 21.40 16.28
C ALA A 430 -11.15 22.13 14.94
N PHE A 431 -10.67 21.55 13.84
CA PHE A 431 -10.85 22.05 12.49
C PHE A 431 -12.36 22.14 12.13
N PHE A 432 -13.12 21.06 12.27
CA PHE A 432 -14.56 21.06 11.96
C PHE A 432 -15.33 22.08 12.79
N THR A 433 -14.91 22.29 14.06
CA THR A 433 -15.49 23.30 14.93
C THR A 433 -15.26 24.72 14.39
N GLU A 434 -14.05 25.05 13.96
CA GLU A 434 -13.74 26.36 13.39
C GLU A 434 -14.43 26.59 12.05
N MET A 435 -14.46 25.56 11.19
CA MET A 435 -15.12 25.66 9.89
C MET A 435 -16.63 25.84 10.03
N ALA A 436 -17.28 25.16 10.97
CA ALA A 436 -18.71 25.34 11.22
C ALA A 436 -19.09 26.79 11.54
N LYS A 437 -18.19 27.59 12.11
CA LYS A 437 -18.44 29.01 12.42
C LYS A 437 -18.65 29.87 11.18
N ILE A 438 -18.13 29.47 10.04
CA ILE A 438 -18.16 30.22 8.77
C ILE A 438 -19.55 30.18 8.14
N PHE A 439 -20.21 29.02 8.21
CA PHE A 439 -21.48 28.78 7.50
C PHE A 439 -22.68 29.39 8.20
N SER A 440 -23.67 29.80 7.42
CA SER A 440 -24.95 30.30 7.93
C SER A 440 -25.82 29.17 8.50
N LYS A 441 -26.81 29.55 9.34
CA LYS A 441 -27.84 28.59 9.81
C LYS A 441 -28.57 27.96 8.63
N GLU A 442 -28.95 28.80 7.67
CA GLU A 442 -29.70 28.42 6.48
C GLU A 442 -29.00 27.34 5.67
N SER A 443 -27.68 27.46 5.47
CA SER A 443 -26.85 26.46 4.79
C SER A 443 -26.77 25.15 5.58
N MET A 444 -26.72 25.22 6.91
CA MET A 444 -26.66 24.05 7.81
C MET A 444 -27.96 23.26 7.87
N GLU A 445 -29.12 23.93 7.66
CA GLU A 445 -30.45 23.32 7.64
C GLU A 445 -30.88 22.90 6.23
N GLN A 446 -30.14 23.27 5.18
CA GLN A 446 -30.44 22.85 3.82
C GLN A 446 -30.16 21.35 3.67
N THR A 447 -31.21 20.64 3.19
CA THR A 447 -31.10 19.19 2.96
C THR A 447 -30.54 18.85 1.58
N ASN A 448 -29.76 17.79 1.53
CA ASN A 448 -29.32 17.18 0.28
C ASN A 448 -30.46 16.36 -0.38
N ASN A 449 -30.18 15.71 -1.52
CA ASN A 449 -31.16 14.86 -2.23
C ASN A 449 -31.60 13.60 -1.44
N ARG A 450 -30.93 13.28 -0.33
CA ARG A 450 -31.35 12.24 0.63
C ARG A 450 -32.19 12.77 1.77
N GLY A 451 -32.47 14.06 1.78
CA GLY A 451 -33.19 14.71 2.87
C GLY A 451 -32.34 14.99 4.12
N GLU A 452 -31.02 14.79 4.04
CA GLU A 452 -30.08 14.97 5.15
C GLU A 452 -29.55 16.40 5.18
N ALA A 453 -29.64 17.08 6.31
CA ALA A 453 -28.98 18.35 6.58
C ALA A 453 -27.62 18.12 7.31
N ALA A 454 -26.81 19.16 7.41
CA ALA A 454 -25.50 19.05 8.06
C ALA A 454 -25.59 18.57 9.52
N VAL A 455 -26.66 18.88 10.24
CA VAL A 455 -26.88 18.41 11.62
C VAL A 455 -27.09 16.90 11.71
N HIS A 456 -27.71 16.27 10.70
CA HIS A 456 -27.88 14.83 10.59
C HIS A 456 -26.52 14.15 10.37
N LEU A 457 -25.76 14.64 9.38
CA LEU A 457 -24.45 14.14 9.02
C LEU A 457 -23.41 14.31 10.14
N ALA A 458 -23.44 15.44 10.86
CA ALA A 458 -22.61 15.67 12.02
C ALA A 458 -22.96 14.73 13.18
N ALA A 459 -24.24 14.37 13.35
CA ALA A 459 -24.67 13.40 14.35
C ALA A 459 -24.29 11.96 13.95
N GLU A 460 -24.34 11.62 12.65
CA GLU A 460 -23.88 10.33 12.11
C GLU A 460 -22.39 10.10 12.37
N ASN A 461 -21.59 11.13 12.10
CA ASN A 461 -20.14 11.04 12.20
C ASN A 461 -19.57 11.48 13.56
N GLY A 462 -20.43 11.84 14.53
CA GLY A 462 -19.98 12.13 15.88
C GLY A 462 -19.24 13.46 16.08
N HIS A 463 -19.41 14.46 15.19
CA HIS A 463 -18.73 15.75 15.23
C HIS A 463 -19.28 16.68 16.32
N ILE A 464 -18.85 16.47 17.56
CA ILE A 464 -19.36 17.18 18.75
C ILE A 464 -19.11 18.68 18.66
N GLY A 465 -17.91 19.10 18.23
CA GLY A 465 -17.55 20.52 18.12
C GLY A 465 -18.42 21.23 17.08
N MET A 466 -18.61 20.61 15.92
CA MET A 466 -19.46 21.13 14.86
C MET A 466 -20.92 21.26 15.32
N LEU A 467 -21.46 20.23 16.00
CA LEU A 467 -22.80 20.24 16.56
C LEU A 467 -23.00 21.36 17.62
N LYS A 468 -22.00 21.63 18.47
CA LYS A 468 -22.04 22.76 19.41
C LYS A 468 -22.22 24.09 18.69
N VAL A 469 -21.42 24.31 17.62
CA VAL A 469 -21.56 25.54 16.82
C VAL A 469 -22.93 25.64 16.14
N MET A 470 -23.44 24.51 15.61
CA MET A 470 -24.79 24.47 15.01
C MET A 470 -25.88 24.85 16.05
N ILE A 471 -25.79 24.29 17.26
CA ILE A 471 -26.68 24.58 18.35
C ILE A 471 -26.60 26.07 18.77
N GLU A 472 -25.38 26.61 18.90
CA GLU A 472 -25.16 28.03 19.21
C GLU A 472 -25.74 28.96 18.15
N LYS A 473 -25.74 28.57 16.89
CA LYS A 473 -26.37 29.30 15.77
C LYS A 473 -27.87 29.08 15.68
N GLY A 474 -28.45 28.23 16.54
CA GLY A 474 -29.86 27.96 16.60
C GLY A 474 -30.40 27.07 15.49
N VAL A 475 -29.56 26.15 14.96
CA VAL A 475 -29.99 25.08 14.04
C VAL A 475 -31.04 24.22 14.77
N ASP A 476 -32.08 23.81 14.07
CA ASP A 476 -33.11 22.96 14.65
C ASP A 476 -32.58 21.54 14.88
N VAL A 477 -32.37 21.17 16.14
CA VAL A 477 -31.92 19.82 16.56
C VAL A 477 -32.98 18.73 16.36
N ASN A 478 -34.25 19.13 16.06
CA ASN A 478 -35.35 18.24 15.76
C ASN A 478 -35.68 18.19 14.25
N LEU A 479 -34.85 18.76 13.42
CA LEU A 479 -35.00 18.68 11.97
C LEU A 479 -35.12 17.22 11.55
N THR A 480 -36.07 16.91 10.67
CA THR A 480 -36.29 15.55 10.18
C THR A 480 -35.82 15.40 8.76
N GLU A 481 -35.30 14.22 8.45
CA GLU A 481 -35.02 13.84 7.06
C GLU A 481 -36.32 13.72 6.27
N ASP A 482 -36.30 14.27 5.06
CA ASP A 482 -37.48 14.29 4.16
C ASP A 482 -37.46 13.16 3.12
N ALA A 483 -36.45 12.27 3.14
CA ALA A 483 -36.35 11.16 2.21
C ALA A 483 -37.50 10.14 2.38
N PRO A 484 -38.08 9.61 1.29
CA PRO A 484 -39.25 8.73 1.37
C PRO A 484 -39.06 7.46 2.18
N ALA A 485 -37.83 6.96 2.28
CA ALA A 485 -37.51 5.74 3.02
C ALA A 485 -37.14 5.99 4.49
N GLU A 486 -36.73 7.20 4.84
CA GLU A 486 -36.15 7.57 6.14
C GLU A 486 -36.88 8.76 6.80
N ALA A 487 -38.06 9.16 6.26
CA ALA A 487 -38.81 10.32 6.75
C ALA A 487 -39.08 10.21 8.25
N GLY A 488 -38.86 11.33 8.94
CA GLY A 488 -39.02 11.43 10.39
C GLY A 488 -37.80 11.03 11.21
N ILE A 489 -36.66 10.66 10.59
CA ILE A 489 -35.41 10.48 11.29
C ILE A 489 -34.87 11.85 11.71
N THR A 490 -34.49 12.00 12.98
CA THR A 490 -33.86 13.20 13.54
C THR A 490 -32.39 12.94 13.82
N PRO A 491 -31.55 13.98 14.02
CA PRO A 491 -30.15 13.80 14.46
C PRO A 491 -30.02 12.90 15.71
N LEU A 492 -30.99 12.96 16.62
CA LEU A 492 -31.03 12.12 17.82
C LEU A 492 -31.25 10.64 17.50
N HIS A 493 -32.09 10.31 16.52
CA HIS A 493 -32.25 8.94 16.02
C HIS A 493 -30.93 8.41 15.46
N ILE A 494 -30.26 9.20 14.63
CA ILE A 494 -28.97 8.84 13.99
C ILE A 494 -27.90 8.62 15.05
N ALA A 495 -27.75 9.54 16.00
CA ALA A 495 -26.78 9.40 17.08
C ALA A 495 -27.00 8.11 17.90
N CYS A 496 -28.28 7.69 18.09
CA CYS A 496 -28.61 6.42 18.73
C CYS A 496 -28.25 5.19 17.87
N ILE A 497 -28.45 5.28 16.54
CA ILE A 497 -28.07 4.23 15.58
C ILE A 497 -26.57 4.00 15.58
N GLU A 498 -25.81 5.11 15.54
CA GLU A 498 -24.34 5.06 15.44
C GLU A 498 -23.65 4.80 16.79
N GLY A 499 -24.35 5.03 17.91
CA GLY A 499 -23.84 4.75 19.25
C GLY A 499 -23.08 5.91 19.89
N HIS A 500 -23.24 7.13 19.39
CA HIS A 500 -22.56 8.35 19.86
C HIS A 500 -23.23 8.92 21.12
N ALA A 501 -22.91 8.37 22.30
CA ALA A 501 -23.53 8.75 23.56
C ALA A 501 -23.31 10.23 23.93
N ASP A 502 -22.14 10.77 23.60
CA ASP A 502 -21.80 12.18 23.86
C ASP A 502 -22.60 13.12 22.96
N VAL A 503 -22.88 12.72 21.71
CA VAL A 503 -23.78 13.44 20.80
C VAL A 503 -25.21 13.38 21.31
N VAL A 504 -25.68 12.19 21.73
CA VAL A 504 -27.02 12.04 22.33
C VAL A 504 -27.17 12.99 23.51
N LYS A 505 -26.19 13.01 24.41
CA LYS A 505 -26.22 13.94 25.56
C LYS A 505 -26.28 15.40 25.11
N LEU A 506 -25.40 15.80 24.17
CA LEU A 506 -25.35 17.16 23.65
C LEU A 506 -26.72 17.60 23.04
N LEU A 507 -27.31 16.74 22.21
CA LEU A 507 -28.61 17.00 21.57
C LEU A 507 -29.72 17.07 22.62
N MET A 508 -29.74 16.18 23.63
CA MET A 508 -30.72 16.21 24.72
C MET A 508 -30.59 17.46 25.59
N ASP A 509 -29.36 17.91 25.86
CA ASP A 509 -29.10 19.16 26.59
C ASP A 509 -29.54 20.39 25.76
N ALA A 510 -29.47 20.31 24.44
CA ALA A 510 -29.96 21.33 23.52
C ALA A 510 -31.49 21.32 23.28
N GLY A 511 -32.21 20.37 23.87
CA GLY A 511 -33.66 20.30 23.78
C GLY A 511 -34.20 19.41 22.66
N ALA A 512 -33.41 18.42 22.22
CA ALA A 512 -33.93 17.42 21.29
C ALA A 512 -35.07 16.62 21.92
N ASP A 513 -36.12 16.37 21.11
CA ASP A 513 -37.30 15.63 21.51
C ASP A 513 -37.13 14.13 21.25
N ASP A 514 -36.86 13.36 22.32
CA ASP A 514 -36.69 11.92 22.25
C ASP A 514 -38.01 11.13 22.10
N THR A 515 -39.14 11.82 21.96
CA THR A 515 -40.46 11.22 21.68
C THR A 515 -40.82 11.20 20.20
N MET A 516 -40.05 11.89 19.36
CA MET A 516 -40.26 11.93 17.91
C MET A 516 -40.20 10.53 17.30
N LYS A 517 -41.03 10.30 16.32
CA LYS A 517 -41.19 8.99 15.68
C LYS A 517 -40.87 9.07 14.18
N ASN A 518 -40.12 8.10 13.69
CA ASN A 518 -39.97 7.89 12.26
C ASN A 518 -41.25 7.28 11.64
N LEU A 519 -41.23 6.98 10.34
CA LEU A 519 -42.36 6.36 9.61
C LEU A 519 -42.86 5.04 10.20
N ASN A 520 -41.99 4.28 10.89
CA ASN A 520 -42.35 3.02 11.55
C ASN A 520 -42.88 3.22 12.98
N GLY A 521 -43.03 4.46 13.42
CA GLY A 521 -43.38 4.80 14.79
C GLY A 521 -42.22 4.58 15.78
N GLU A 522 -40.99 4.43 15.32
CA GLU A 522 -39.81 4.18 16.14
C GLU A 522 -39.24 5.49 16.67
N THR A 523 -38.92 5.53 17.98
CA THR A 523 -38.25 6.64 18.66
C THR A 523 -36.73 6.39 18.78
N PRO A 524 -35.90 7.38 19.13
CA PRO A 524 -34.49 7.19 19.39
C PRO A 524 -34.17 6.01 20.33
N ALA A 525 -35.02 5.78 21.35
CA ALA A 525 -34.86 4.65 22.27
C ALA A 525 -35.01 3.27 21.60
N HIS A 526 -35.81 3.15 20.55
CA HIS A 526 -35.90 1.91 19.77
C HIS A 526 -34.60 1.62 19.07
N PHE A 527 -33.96 2.62 18.47
CA PHE A 527 -32.68 2.47 17.79
C PHE A 527 -31.53 2.15 18.76
N ALA A 528 -31.54 2.71 19.96
CA ALA A 528 -30.56 2.40 20.99
C ALA A 528 -30.55 0.91 21.41
N VAL A 529 -31.65 0.18 21.25
CA VAL A 529 -31.77 -1.25 21.62
C VAL A 529 -31.76 -2.20 20.42
N MET A 530 -32.06 -1.73 19.21
CA MET A 530 -32.11 -2.55 18.00
C MET A 530 -30.71 -2.92 17.53
N LYS A 531 -30.62 -4.06 16.81
CA LYS A 531 -29.36 -4.46 16.16
C LYS A 531 -29.21 -3.71 14.84
N LYS A 532 -28.02 -3.18 14.58
CA LYS A 532 -27.67 -2.59 13.28
C LYS A 532 -27.73 -3.68 12.19
N LYS A 533 -28.34 -3.38 11.04
CA LYS A 533 -28.54 -4.37 9.97
C LYS A 533 -27.26 -4.92 9.33
N ILE A 534 -26.19 -4.10 9.26
CA ILE A 534 -24.90 -4.48 8.66
C ILE A 534 -23.80 -3.68 9.39
N GLY A 535 -22.81 -4.38 9.97
CA GLY A 535 -21.63 -3.75 10.58
C GLY A 535 -21.47 -4.01 12.07
N GLN A 536 -20.83 -3.10 12.78
CA GLN A 536 -20.59 -3.23 14.22
C GLN A 536 -21.88 -3.14 15.03
N GLU A 537 -22.19 -4.20 15.79
CA GLU A 537 -23.27 -4.13 16.80
C GLU A 537 -22.78 -3.29 17.98
N LEU A 538 -23.66 -2.39 18.47
CA LEU A 538 -23.39 -1.66 19.70
C LEU A 538 -23.22 -2.66 20.87
N ASP A 539 -22.17 -2.50 21.64
CA ASP A 539 -21.99 -3.28 22.85
C ASP A 539 -22.94 -2.84 23.98
N THR A 540 -23.01 -3.65 25.04
CA THR A 540 -23.91 -3.36 26.16
C THR A 540 -23.58 -2.04 26.87
N LYS A 541 -22.28 -1.63 26.89
CA LYS A 541 -21.87 -0.37 27.52
C LYS A 541 -22.30 0.84 26.71
N GLN A 542 -22.15 0.78 25.38
CA GLN A 542 -22.60 1.82 24.48
C GLN A 542 -24.12 2.02 24.59
N ARG A 543 -24.89 0.91 24.52
CA ARG A 543 -26.36 0.96 24.71
C ARG A 543 -26.75 1.53 26.07
N ALA A 544 -26.07 1.14 27.14
CA ALA A 544 -26.31 1.67 28.46
C ALA A 544 -26.04 3.18 28.55
N ALA A 545 -24.99 3.67 27.88
CA ALA A 545 -24.68 5.08 27.82
C ALA A 545 -25.80 5.87 27.10
N LEU A 546 -26.26 5.42 25.92
CA LEU A 546 -27.36 6.03 25.17
C LEU A 546 -28.64 6.08 26.00
N LEU A 547 -29.08 4.94 26.55
CA LEU A 547 -30.34 4.82 27.30
C LEU A 547 -30.35 5.67 28.57
N LYS A 548 -29.23 5.96 29.20
CA LYS A 548 -29.12 6.83 30.36
C LYS A 548 -29.46 8.28 30.02
N GLU A 549 -29.02 8.76 28.86
CA GLU A 549 -29.25 10.16 28.43
C GLU A 549 -30.69 10.37 27.94
N LEU A 550 -31.34 9.38 27.32
CA LEU A 550 -32.74 9.48 26.87
C LEU A 550 -33.72 9.53 28.06
N LYS A 551 -34.78 10.33 27.93
CA LYS A 551 -35.80 10.50 28.97
C LYS A 551 -37.01 9.57 28.76
N SER A 552 -37.35 9.27 27.52
CA SER A 552 -38.57 8.58 27.11
C SER A 552 -38.28 7.17 26.58
N LEU A 553 -38.31 6.17 27.48
CA LEU A 553 -37.96 4.77 27.14
C LEU A 553 -39.19 3.85 26.95
N ASP A 554 -40.44 4.35 27.12
CA ASP A 554 -41.66 3.55 27.13
C ASP A 554 -42.66 3.92 26.01
N ILE A 555 -42.24 4.61 24.99
CA ILE A 555 -43.08 4.98 23.87
C ILE A 555 -43.19 3.80 22.89
N PRO A 556 -44.42 3.34 22.55
CA PRO A 556 -44.56 2.22 21.62
C PRO A 556 -44.44 2.69 20.16
N ARG A 557 -43.90 1.84 19.33
CA ARG A 557 -43.95 2.01 17.87
C ARG A 557 -45.33 1.58 17.32
N GLU A 558 -45.51 1.54 15.97
CA GLU A 558 -46.81 1.27 15.34
C GLU A 558 -47.41 -0.10 15.69
N ASP A 559 -46.60 -1.17 15.86
CA ASP A 559 -47.09 -2.50 16.27
C ASP A 559 -47.32 -2.62 17.80
N GLY A 560 -47.21 -1.51 18.52
CA GLY A 560 -47.39 -1.44 19.97
C GLY A 560 -46.15 -1.88 20.79
N LYS A 561 -45.06 -2.27 20.16
CA LYS A 561 -43.87 -2.69 20.90
C LYS A 561 -43.06 -1.51 21.44
N THR A 562 -42.67 -1.62 22.67
CA THR A 562 -41.76 -0.65 23.33
C THR A 562 -40.30 -1.03 23.10
N PRO A 563 -39.35 -0.09 23.31
CA PRO A 563 -37.92 -0.40 23.23
C PRO A 563 -37.53 -1.62 24.10
N LEU A 564 -38.11 -1.73 25.31
CA LEU A 564 -37.83 -2.89 26.18
C LEU A 564 -38.27 -4.24 25.57
N MET A 565 -39.36 -4.29 24.84
CA MET A 565 -39.85 -5.49 24.16
C MET A 565 -38.91 -5.94 23.02
N LEU A 566 -38.12 -5.00 22.46
CA LEU A 566 -37.17 -5.23 21.38
C LEU A 566 -35.75 -5.53 21.89
N LEU A 567 -35.51 -5.42 23.20
CA LEU A 567 -34.23 -5.69 23.81
C LEU A 567 -33.87 -7.17 23.61
N GLY A 568 -32.84 -7.45 22.81
CA GLY A 568 -32.44 -8.81 22.45
C GLY A 568 -31.90 -9.64 23.62
N TYR A 569 -31.62 -10.92 23.36
CA TYR A 569 -31.08 -11.87 24.35
C TYR A 569 -29.79 -11.34 25.00
N ARG A 570 -29.57 -11.66 26.30
CA ARG A 570 -28.36 -11.38 27.09
C ARG A 570 -28.11 -9.90 27.47
N ASN A 571 -29.15 -9.06 27.46
CA ASN A 571 -29.04 -7.64 27.83
C ASN A 571 -29.59 -7.34 29.24
N THR A 572 -29.44 -8.29 30.18
CA THR A 572 -29.93 -8.16 31.56
C THR A 572 -29.38 -6.91 32.27
N GLU A 573 -28.18 -6.48 31.88
CA GLU A 573 -27.51 -5.29 32.43
C GLU A 573 -28.21 -3.98 32.08
N LEU A 574 -29.02 -3.95 31.01
CA LEU A 574 -29.76 -2.75 30.58
C LEU A 574 -31.10 -2.60 31.29
N LEU A 575 -31.67 -3.68 31.86
CA LEU A 575 -32.97 -3.64 32.54
C LEU A 575 -33.05 -2.62 33.68
N PRO A 576 -32.05 -2.47 34.55
CA PRO A 576 -32.09 -1.47 35.63
C PRO A 576 -32.34 -0.05 35.08
N ILE A 577 -31.76 0.30 33.91
CA ILE A 577 -31.93 1.63 33.32
C ILE A 577 -33.38 1.88 32.95
N PHE A 578 -34.08 0.89 32.39
CA PHE A 578 -35.50 0.98 32.08
C PHE A 578 -36.34 1.09 33.37
N LEU A 579 -36.06 0.24 34.36
CA LEU A 579 -36.80 0.19 35.60
C LEU A 579 -36.63 1.47 36.45
N ASP A 580 -35.40 2.02 36.47
CA ASP A 580 -35.10 3.28 37.17
C ASP A 580 -35.91 4.47 36.58
N LYS A 581 -36.24 4.40 35.30
CA LYS A 581 -37.11 5.41 34.61
C LYS A 581 -38.60 5.15 34.77
N GLY A 582 -38.99 4.11 35.54
CA GLY A 582 -40.37 3.85 35.93
C GLY A 582 -41.30 3.39 34.82
N ILE A 583 -40.75 2.61 33.86
CA ILE A 583 -41.57 2.09 32.72
C ILE A 583 -42.61 1.08 33.21
N ASP A 584 -43.74 0.97 32.49
CA ASP A 584 -44.75 -0.05 32.74
C ASP A 584 -44.37 -1.41 32.15
N VAL A 585 -43.88 -2.33 32.99
CA VAL A 585 -43.54 -3.70 32.60
C VAL A 585 -44.72 -4.56 32.17
N ASN A 586 -45.98 -4.10 32.41
CA ASN A 586 -47.21 -4.79 32.00
C ASN A 586 -47.85 -4.19 30.76
N ARG A 587 -47.20 -3.23 30.13
CA ARG A 587 -47.66 -2.65 28.87
C ARG A 587 -47.81 -3.71 27.81
N ARG A 588 -48.86 -3.58 26.99
CA ARG A 588 -49.20 -4.56 25.95
C ARG A 588 -48.95 -4.02 24.56
N ASP A 589 -48.41 -4.83 23.67
CA ASP A 589 -48.35 -4.54 22.24
C ASP A 589 -49.73 -4.75 21.58
N ASN A 590 -49.82 -4.51 20.27
CA ASN A 590 -51.08 -4.66 19.53
C ASN A 590 -51.60 -6.12 19.50
N ASN A 591 -50.74 -7.13 19.78
CA ASN A 591 -51.13 -8.51 19.95
C ASN A 591 -51.51 -8.85 21.41
N GLY A 592 -51.55 -7.87 22.29
CA GLY A 592 -51.78 -8.08 23.74
C GLY A 592 -50.60 -8.67 24.49
N ARG A 593 -49.44 -8.75 23.93
CA ARG A 593 -48.22 -9.34 24.54
C ARG A 593 -47.56 -8.33 25.47
N THR A 594 -47.10 -8.82 26.63
CA THR A 594 -46.26 -8.07 27.56
C THR A 594 -44.78 -8.36 27.31
N VAL A 595 -43.88 -7.55 27.88
CA VAL A 595 -42.44 -7.76 27.77
C VAL A 595 -42.01 -9.15 28.19
N LEU A 596 -42.67 -9.74 29.19
CA LEU A 596 -42.38 -11.08 29.70
C LEU A 596 -42.57 -12.19 28.66
N MET A 597 -43.37 -11.95 27.61
CA MET A 597 -43.58 -12.93 26.49
C MET A 597 -42.53 -12.83 25.39
N TYR A 598 -41.71 -11.80 25.40
CA TYR A 598 -40.63 -11.59 24.41
C TYR A 598 -39.27 -12.08 24.85
N HIS A 599 -39.08 -12.28 26.18
CA HIS A 599 -37.76 -12.65 26.72
C HIS A 599 -37.77 -14.07 27.24
N THR A 600 -36.82 -14.87 26.74
CA THR A 600 -36.63 -16.29 27.12
C THR A 600 -35.45 -16.50 28.07
N ASP A 601 -34.72 -15.43 28.42
CA ASP A 601 -33.62 -15.50 29.38
C ASP A 601 -34.16 -15.48 30.82
N LYS A 602 -33.79 -16.52 31.57
CA LYS A 602 -34.24 -16.68 32.97
C LYS A 602 -33.88 -15.51 33.89
N ASP A 603 -32.71 -14.90 33.68
CA ASP A 603 -32.27 -13.78 34.51
C ASP A 603 -33.04 -12.48 34.19
N VAL A 604 -33.37 -12.27 32.90
CA VAL A 604 -34.28 -11.21 32.48
C VAL A 604 -35.66 -11.41 33.08
N VAL A 605 -36.24 -12.62 32.94
CA VAL A 605 -37.56 -12.96 33.51
C VAL A 605 -37.57 -12.75 35.02
N LYS A 606 -36.51 -13.12 35.73
CA LYS A 606 -36.36 -12.91 37.20
C LYS A 606 -36.48 -11.42 37.54
N VAL A 607 -35.77 -10.55 36.84
CA VAL A 607 -35.77 -9.09 37.10
C VAL A 607 -37.14 -8.49 36.78
N LEU A 608 -37.75 -8.87 35.65
CA LEU A 608 -39.09 -8.42 35.27
C LEU A 608 -40.14 -8.80 36.30
N LEU A 609 -40.12 -10.04 36.81
CA LEU A 609 -41.05 -10.48 37.86
C LEU A 609 -40.84 -9.73 39.18
N GLN A 610 -39.58 -9.41 39.52
CA GLN A 610 -39.29 -8.58 40.72
C GLN A 610 -39.80 -7.15 40.55
N ALA A 611 -39.81 -6.63 39.29
CA ALA A 611 -40.38 -5.33 38.94
C ALA A 611 -41.93 -5.31 38.83
N GLY A 612 -42.60 -6.46 39.12
CA GLY A 612 -44.08 -6.52 39.14
C GLY A 612 -44.70 -6.93 37.81
N ALA A 613 -43.97 -7.60 36.91
CA ALA A 613 -44.56 -8.16 35.70
C ALA A 613 -45.61 -9.24 36.05
N ASP A 614 -46.79 -9.16 35.42
CA ASP A 614 -47.85 -10.17 35.61
C ASP A 614 -47.46 -11.48 34.93
N ILE A 615 -47.14 -12.48 35.76
CA ILE A 615 -46.71 -13.82 35.32
C ILE A 615 -47.79 -14.58 34.55
N ASN A 616 -49.08 -14.19 34.72
CA ASN A 616 -50.22 -14.82 34.10
C ASN A 616 -50.96 -13.89 33.10
N ALA A 617 -50.32 -12.79 32.68
CA ALA A 617 -50.86 -11.93 31.62
C ALA A 617 -51.16 -12.79 30.39
N ALA A 618 -52.29 -12.54 29.71
CA ALA A 618 -52.66 -13.28 28.51
C ALA A 618 -52.61 -12.37 27.29
N ASP A 619 -52.05 -12.82 26.17
CA ASP A 619 -52.10 -12.13 24.91
C ASP A 619 -53.52 -12.20 24.27
N ASN A 620 -53.69 -11.61 23.09
CA ASN A 620 -55.01 -11.62 22.40
C ASN A 620 -55.45 -13.05 21.96
N ALA A 621 -54.55 -14.00 21.88
CA ALA A 621 -54.80 -15.41 21.64
C ALA A 621 -55.03 -16.23 22.93
N GLY A 622 -54.98 -15.57 24.10
CA GLY A 622 -55.09 -16.20 25.40
C GLY A 622 -53.80 -16.85 25.90
N ASN A 623 -52.68 -16.74 25.17
CA ASN A 623 -51.42 -17.34 25.59
C ASN A 623 -50.77 -16.53 26.71
N THR A 624 -50.32 -17.21 27.77
CA THR A 624 -49.55 -16.63 28.89
C THR A 624 -48.07 -16.68 28.57
N PRO A 625 -47.22 -16.01 29.37
CA PRO A 625 -45.75 -16.16 29.22
C PRO A 625 -45.29 -17.62 29.24
N LEU A 626 -45.94 -18.47 30.04
CA LEU A 626 -45.64 -19.89 30.10
C LEU A 626 -45.96 -20.64 28.77
N HIS A 627 -47.08 -20.25 28.11
CA HIS A 627 -47.40 -20.78 26.75
C HIS A 627 -46.28 -20.37 25.78
N HIS A 628 -45.84 -19.10 25.76
CA HIS A 628 -44.79 -18.60 24.89
C HIS A 628 -43.47 -19.34 25.16
N ALA A 629 -43.05 -19.51 26.42
CA ALA A 629 -41.84 -20.22 26.79
C ALA A 629 -41.83 -21.66 26.25
N LEU A 630 -42.97 -22.38 26.33
CA LEU A 630 -43.10 -23.73 25.81
C LEU A 630 -43.14 -23.78 24.29
N MET A 631 -43.83 -22.84 23.62
CA MET A 631 -43.86 -22.73 22.17
C MET A 631 -42.47 -22.49 21.58
N HIS A 632 -41.63 -21.70 22.25
CA HIS A 632 -40.26 -21.44 21.87
C HIS A 632 -39.25 -22.50 22.35
N GLY A 633 -39.68 -23.52 23.07
CA GLY A 633 -38.82 -24.57 23.57
C GLY A 633 -37.91 -24.17 24.74
N SER A 634 -38.19 -23.04 25.38
CA SER A 634 -37.41 -22.49 26.49
C SER A 634 -37.71 -23.20 27.81
N GLN A 635 -37.28 -24.46 27.97
CA GLN A 635 -37.61 -25.31 29.16
C GLN A 635 -37.09 -24.64 30.46
N GLY A 636 -35.93 -23.99 30.46
CA GLY A 636 -35.37 -23.31 31.64
C GLY A 636 -36.23 -22.18 32.13
N GLU A 637 -36.78 -21.38 31.23
CA GLU A 637 -37.72 -20.30 31.52
C GLU A 637 -39.06 -20.89 32.01
N ALA A 638 -39.63 -21.86 31.27
CA ALA A 638 -40.88 -22.49 31.67
C ALA A 638 -40.81 -23.05 33.10
N ARG A 639 -39.76 -23.75 33.43
CA ARG A 639 -39.53 -24.26 34.83
C ARG A 639 -39.45 -23.13 35.85
N TYR A 640 -38.81 -22.01 35.47
CA TYR A 640 -38.69 -20.86 36.40
C TYR A 640 -40.06 -20.20 36.61
N LEU A 641 -40.83 -19.97 35.51
CA LEU A 641 -42.19 -19.41 35.60
C LEU A 641 -43.10 -20.29 36.46
N ILE A 642 -43.06 -21.61 36.30
CA ILE A 642 -43.86 -22.56 37.12
C ILE A 642 -43.49 -22.45 38.62
N ARG A 643 -42.19 -22.42 38.95
CA ARG A 643 -41.70 -22.25 40.32
C ARG A 643 -42.11 -20.90 40.92
N LYS A 644 -42.39 -19.89 40.10
CA LYS A 644 -42.84 -18.58 40.54
C LYS A 644 -44.36 -18.43 40.52
N GLY A 645 -45.10 -19.50 40.26
CA GLY A 645 -46.54 -19.54 40.37
C GLY A 645 -47.30 -19.25 39.07
N ALA A 646 -46.68 -19.47 37.91
CA ALA A 646 -47.40 -19.44 36.63
C ALA A 646 -48.45 -20.53 36.60
N ASP A 647 -49.68 -20.17 36.15
CA ASP A 647 -50.79 -21.13 36.02
C ASP A 647 -50.61 -21.99 34.77
N TYR A 648 -50.20 -23.24 34.98
CA TYR A 648 -50.00 -24.20 33.89
C TYR A 648 -51.29 -24.93 33.46
N ASN A 649 -52.44 -24.66 34.09
CA ASN A 649 -53.75 -25.21 33.75
C ASN A 649 -54.66 -24.20 33.03
N ARG A 650 -54.28 -22.94 32.90
CA ARG A 650 -55.04 -21.88 32.22
C ARG A 650 -55.06 -22.14 30.70
N PRO A 651 -56.23 -22.38 30.08
CA PRO A 651 -56.28 -22.60 28.63
C PRO A 651 -56.15 -21.30 27.86
N ASN A 652 -55.55 -21.34 26.67
CA ASN A 652 -55.59 -20.26 25.69
C ASN A 652 -56.94 -20.28 24.93
N ASN A 653 -57.15 -19.40 23.96
CA ASN A 653 -58.43 -19.31 23.19
C ASN A 653 -58.69 -20.53 22.31
N LYS A 654 -57.74 -21.42 22.11
CA LYS A 654 -57.88 -22.73 21.42
C LYS A 654 -58.22 -23.85 22.41
N GLY A 655 -58.24 -23.60 23.69
CA GLY A 655 -58.41 -24.60 24.73
C GLY A 655 -57.14 -25.35 25.12
N GLU A 656 -55.96 -24.95 24.61
CA GLU A 656 -54.70 -25.60 24.91
C GLU A 656 -54.13 -25.01 26.23
N THR A 657 -53.77 -25.87 27.18
CA THR A 657 -53.09 -25.44 28.41
C THR A 657 -51.57 -25.57 28.27
N PRO A 658 -50.77 -24.79 29.05
CA PRO A 658 -49.33 -24.96 29.10
C PRO A 658 -48.92 -26.44 29.41
N ALA A 659 -49.65 -27.10 30.27
CA ALA A 659 -49.39 -28.52 30.60
C ALA A 659 -49.58 -29.45 29.36
N GLN A 660 -50.60 -29.21 28.55
CA GLN A 660 -50.79 -29.94 27.29
C GLN A 660 -49.69 -29.67 26.27
N LEU A 661 -49.31 -28.38 26.13
CA LEU A 661 -48.16 -27.98 25.29
C LEU A 661 -46.85 -28.63 25.74
N ALA A 662 -46.61 -28.73 27.03
CA ALA A 662 -45.42 -29.40 27.57
C ALA A 662 -45.38 -30.90 27.19
N VAL A 663 -46.52 -31.59 27.19
CA VAL A 663 -46.66 -33.00 26.72
C VAL A 663 -46.38 -33.06 25.21
N GLU A 664 -47.01 -32.20 24.40
CA GLU A 664 -46.86 -32.18 22.96
C GLU A 664 -45.40 -31.93 22.52
N LYS A 665 -44.72 -31.05 23.20
CA LYS A 665 -43.34 -30.67 22.94
C LYS A 665 -42.30 -31.60 23.58
N GLY A 666 -42.73 -32.63 24.33
CA GLY A 666 -41.83 -33.59 24.99
C GLY A 666 -40.95 -32.92 26.09
N CYS A 667 -41.47 -31.94 26.80
CA CYS A 667 -40.73 -31.20 27.83
C CYS A 667 -40.75 -31.98 29.17
N GLU A 668 -40.09 -33.15 29.28
CA GLU A 668 -40.13 -34.07 30.41
C GLU A 668 -39.77 -33.34 31.73
N THR A 669 -38.70 -32.56 31.78
CA THR A 669 -38.27 -31.86 32.99
C THR A 669 -39.27 -30.80 33.47
N VAL A 670 -40.11 -30.28 32.60
CA VAL A 670 -41.18 -29.32 32.94
C VAL A 670 -42.36 -30.07 33.47
N LEU A 671 -42.71 -31.23 32.88
CA LEU A 671 -43.81 -32.14 33.32
C LEU A 671 -43.55 -32.72 34.72
N GLU A 672 -42.33 -33.19 34.97
CA GLU A 672 -41.91 -33.62 36.31
C GLU A 672 -42.19 -32.57 37.37
N LEU A 673 -41.78 -31.30 37.11
CA LEU A 673 -42.00 -30.18 38.02
C LEU A 673 -43.50 -29.90 38.24
N MET A 674 -44.35 -30.02 37.21
CA MET A 674 -45.81 -29.84 37.33
C MET A 674 -46.46 -30.93 38.19
N THR A 675 -45.87 -32.15 38.23
CA THR A 675 -46.36 -33.27 39.07
C THR A 675 -45.87 -33.11 40.54
N ASP A 676 -44.68 -32.58 40.76
CA ASP A 676 -44.11 -32.41 42.09
C ASP A 676 -44.75 -31.25 42.89
N ILE A 677 -45.42 -30.31 42.26
CA ILE A 677 -46.06 -29.15 42.86
C ILE A 677 -47.54 -29.47 43.30
N LYS A 678 -48.08 -30.65 42.91
CA LYS A 678 -49.36 -31.11 43.41
C LYS A 678 -49.24 -31.65 44.84
#